data_72df811112853f291f3353bdca5dbec3
#
_entry.id   72df811112853f291f3353bdca5dbec3
#
_cell.length_a   1.000
_cell.length_b   1.000
_cell.length_c   1.000
_cell.angle_alpha   90.00
_cell.angle_beta   90.00
_cell.angle_gamma   90.00
#
_symmetry.space_group_name_H-M   'P 1'
#
loop_
_entity.id
_entity.type
_entity.pdbx_description
1 polymer ?
#
loop_
_entity_poly.entity_id
_entity_poly.type
_entity_poly.pdbx_seq_one_letter_code
_entity_poly.pdbx_strand_id
1 'polypeptide(L)'
;MFITHSNNSITDNIRNTKEQINDLSTRAPMVSIADGAPASPKTTENMFNDKTPIDMEEKNDVKYLRLLSQSFPTVAAASTEIINLQAILNLPKGTEHFLADIHGEHEAFRHVLKNASGNIRRKVNDLFGNTLRESEQRELCTLIYYPDEKLELVKASEPDINDWYHITIHYLVAVCRLVSSKYTRSKVRKALPVDFSYIIQELLHETTDDANKAAYVNGIIDTIISTGRADDFIIAICNVIQQLSIDQLHILGDIYDRGQGAHIIMDTLARYHRWDIQWGNHDVLWMGALAGNKACICNVIRLSLRYANLTTLEDGYGINLVPLATFAMETYGDDPCEEFMPKVQDSSRVDQKTQRLIALMHKAIAILQFKEEGLLWQKHPEWHMEDRMLFNNINYEKGTIVIDGVEHPLRSNHFPTVSPQSPYALTPEEQELMDKLHHSFRVSEKLHRHIRLLLQHGCMFNICNNNLLFHASIPLNEDGTLKEVEIMPGKSYKGRNLLYNIGMLIRAAFQDDSEAEERQYATDYFLYLWCGPDSPLFDKSKMATFERYFIEDKATHKEHKGNYFKLRDNESIVDSILDAFGVTGPNRHIINGHVPVHVSNGENPIKANGKLMVIDGGFSSAYHKETGIAGYTLVYHSRGFQLVQHEPFTSAADAIQKGLDIRSTTYIIEMSHRRMLVADTDIGSELKRQIVELQRLLYAFRHGIISENGGR
;
A
#
# COMPACT_ATOMS: atom_id res chain seq x y z
N MET A 1 49.03 -27.72 -15.15
CA MET A 1 48.89 -26.98 -16.41
C MET A 1 47.41 -26.80 -16.73
N PHE A 2 46.66 -26.13 -15.87
CA PHE A 2 45.22 -25.74 -16.04
C PHE A 2 44.82 -24.67 -14.98
N ILE A 3 45.55 -23.55 -14.88
CA ILE A 3 45.22 -22.45 -13.94
C ILE A 3 45.41 -21.06 -14.58
N THR A 4 45.46 -20.91 -15.90
CA THR A 4 45.70 -19.61 -16.53
C THR A 4 44.58 -19.10 -17.44
N HIS A 5 43.39 -19.71 -17.45
CA HIS A 5 42.30 -19.28 -18.33
C HIS A 5 41.09 -18.60 -17.64
N SER A 6 40.99 -18.60 -16.29
CA SER A 6 39.81 -18.00 -15.65
C SER A 6 39.92 -16.48 -15.41
N ASN A 7 41.09 -15.94 -15.16
CA ASN A 7 41.26 -14.51 -14.88
C ASN A 7 41.07 -13.59 -16.10
N ASN A 8 41.37 -14.06 -17.31
CA ASN A 8 41.10 -13.27 -18.52
C ASN A 8 39.62 -13.19 -18.86
N SER A 9 38.86 -14.22 -18.55
CA SER A 9 37.40 -14.24 -18.81
C SER A 9 36.58 -13.25 -17.95
N ILE A 10 37.00 -13.03 -16.71
CA ILE A 10 36.30 -12.10 -15.78
C ILE A 10 36.60 -10.65 -16.18
N THR A 11 37.87 -10.35 -16.52
CA THR A 11 38.27 -9.01 -16.98
C THR A 11 37.63 -8.65 -18.31
N ASP A 12 37.52 -9.63 -19.22
CA ASP A 12 36.88 -9.47 -20.53
C ASP A 12 35.34 -9.36 -20.37
N ASN A 13 34.74 -10.08 -19.46
CA ASN A 13 33.29 -9.94 -19.15
C ASN A 13 32.97 -8.58 -18.53
N ILE A 14 33.79 -8.07 -17.61
CA ILE A 14 33.63 -6.72 -17.04
C ILE A 14 33.86 -5.65 -18.12
N ARG A 15 34.77 -5.86 -19.04
CA ARG A 15 35.05 -4.95 -20.17
C ARG A 15 33.89 -4.93 -21.17
N ASN A 16 33.34 -6.09 -21.52
CA ASN A 16 32.18 -6.23 -22.40
C ASN A 16 30.92 -5.64 -21.76
N THR A 17 30.72 -5.79 -20.44
CA THR A 17 29.61 -5.18 -19.71
C THR A 17 29.72 -3.66 -19.72
N LYS A 18 30.90 -3.07 -19.71
CA LYS A 18 31.14 -1.63 -19.82
C LYS A 18 30.83 -1.05 -21.18
N GLU A 19 31.27 -1.72 -22.26
CA GLU A 19 30.93 -1.31 -23.61
C GLU A 19 29.40 -1.32 -23.80
N GLN A 20 28.69 -2.29 -23.21
CA GLN A 20 27.25 -2.37 -23.23
C GLN A 20 26.58 -1.28 -22.37
N ILE A 21 27.14 -0.91 -21.20
CA ILE A 21 26.60 0.17 -20.35
C ILE A 21 26.80 1.53 -21.03
N ASN A 22 27.94 1.76 -21.69
CA ASN A 22 28.18 2.98 -22.45
C ASN A 22 27.32 3.01 -23.74
N ASP A 23 27.12 1.88 -24.41
CA ASP A 23 26.29 1.76 -25.59
C ASP A 23 24.78 1.93 -25.28
N LEU A 24 24.32 1.47 -24.11
CA LEU A 24 22.95 1.71 -23.64
C LEU A 24 22.70 3.17 -23.22
N SER A 25 23.73 3.91 -22.83
CA SER A 25 23.61 5.34 -22.58
C SER A 25 23.59 6.18 -23.87
N THR A 26 24.07 5.62 -25.00
CA THR A 26 24.17 6.29 -26.30
C THR A 26 23.18 5.79 -27.35
N ARG A 27 22.57 4.61 -27.17
CA ARG A 27 21.57 4.06 -28.10
C ARG A 27 20.14 4.39 -27.69
N ALA A 28 19.77 5.67 -27.78
CA ALA A 28 18.40 6.00 -28.17
C ALA A 28 18.31 5.74 -29.71
N PRO A 29 17.27 5.06 -30.21
CA PRO A 29 17.11 4.90 -31.66
C PRO A 29 16.97 6.28 -32.29
N MET A 30 17.93 6.64 -33.12
CA MET A 30 17.79 7.76 -34.03
C MET A 30 16.75 7.37 -35.09
N VAL A 31 15.49 7.71 -34.85
CA VAL A 31 14.52 7.82 -35.91
C VAL A 31 14.84 9.11 -36.64
N SER A 32 15.27 8.99 -37.89
CA SER A 32 15.41 10.13 -38.78
C SER A 32 14.04 10.77 -39.00
N ILE A 33 13.84 11.96 -38.45
CA ILE A 33 12.68 12.80 -38.75
C ILE A 33 13.16 13.81 -39.78
N ALA A 34 12.57 13.71 -40.96
CA ALA A 34 12.69 14.73 -41.99
C ALA A 34 11.93 16.00 -41.55
N ASP A 35 12.60 17.11 -41.70
CA ASP A 35 12.16 18.50 -41.82
C ASP A 35 10.84 18.92 -41.18
N GLY A 36 10.96 19.51 -39.99
CA GLY A 36 10.01 20.36 -39.33
C GLY A 36 10.72 21.00 -38.14
N ALA A 37 11.35 22.17 -38.33
CA ALA A 37 12.10 22.86 -37.28
C ALA A 37 11.21 23.12 -36.06
N PRO A 38 11.50 22.53 -34.88
CA PRO A 38 10.86 22.96 -33.64
C PRO A 38 11.53 24.27 -33.22
N ALA A 39 10.70 25.21 -32.75
CA ALA A 39 11.14 26.39 -32.07
C ALA A 39 12.23 26.06 -31.03
N SER A 40 13.39 26.70 -31.13
CA SER A 40 14.49 26.58 -30.18
C SER A 40 13.98 26.73 -28.75
N PRO A 41 14.45 25.91 -27.79
CA PRO A 41 14.16 26.13 -26.39
C PRO A 41 14.68 27.52 -26.04
N LYS A 42 13.78 28.36 -25.53
CA LYS A 42 14.17 29.65 -24.98
C LYS A 42 15.27 29.41 -23.97
N THR A 43 16.45 29.86 -24.28
CA THR A 43 17.65 29.77 -23.46
C THR A 43 17.37 30.26 -22.05
N THR A 44 17.93 29.58 -21.08
CA THR A 44 17.94 29.87 -19.64
C THR A 44 18.46 31.30 -19.28
N GLU A 45 18.86 32.07 -20.25
CA GLU A 45 19.35 33.47 -20.05
C GLU A 45 18.27 34.46 -19.61
N ASN A 46 16.97 34.18 -19.78
CA ASN A 46 15.91 35.12 -19.40
C ASN A 46 15.33 34.92 -17.99
N MET A 47 15.71 33.89 -17.25
CA MET A 47 15.23 33.70 -15.87
C MET A 47 15.94 34.56 -14.83
N PHE A 48 17.13 35.13 -15.15
CA PHE A 48 17.92 35.95 -14.23
C PHE A 48 17.82 37.47 -14.51
N ASN A 49 17.13 37.86 -15.57
CA ASN A 49 17.05 39.29 -16.01
C ASN A 49 15.64 39.87 -15.93
N ASP A 50 14.69 39.21 -15.31
CA ASP A 50 13.38 39.81 -15.10
C ASP A 50 13.47 40.83 -13.96
N LYS A 51 13.54 42.11 -14.34
CA LYS A 51 13.54 43.28 -13.46
C LYS A 51 12.17 43.56 -12.86
N THR A 52 11.34 42.57 -12.61
CA THR A 52 10.15 42.80 -11.81
C THR A 52 10.61 42.94 -10.36
N PRO A 53 10.37 44.08 -9.71
CA PRO A 53 10.64 44.23 -8.29
C PRO A 53 9.84 43.13 -7.56
N ILE A 54 10.52 42.30 -6.79
CA ILE A 54 9.85 41.38 -5.88
C ILE A 54 9.13 42.28 -4.88
N ASP A 55 7.82 42.29 -4.94
CA ASP A 55 6.97 43.08 -4.07
C ASP A 55 7.13 42.56 -2.64
N MET A 56 7.84 43.34 -1.80
CA MET A 56 8.18 43.00 -0.42
C MET A 56 7.37 43.86 0.54
N GLU A 57 6.08 44.06 0.29
CA GLU A 57 5.25 45.03 1.02
C GLU A 57 4.76 44.58 2.41
N GLU A 58 4.99 43.34 2.87
CA GLU A 58 4.49 42.88 4.17
C GLU A 58 5.59 42.65 5.22
N LYS A 59 5.38 43.24 6.42
CA LYS A 59 6.23 42.95 7.61
C LYS A 59 6.39 41.45 7.91
N ASN A 60 5.42 40.62 7.50
CA ASN A 60 5.43 39.19 7.65
C ASN A 60 6.45 38.51 6.72
N ASP A 61 6.65 38.99 5.51
CA ASP A 61 7.64 38.48 4.56
C ASP A 61 9.07 38.64 5.09
N VAL A 62 9.42 39.80 5.64
CA VAL A 62 10.74 40.02 6.24
C VAL A 62 10.97 39.13 7.47
N LYS A 63 9.93 38.88 8.27
CA LYS A 63 10.01 37.97 9.42
C LYS A 63 10.25 36.52 8.98
N TYR A 64 9.54 36.06 7.96
CA TYR A 64 9.72 34.74 7.37
C TYR A 64 11.14 34.60 6.77
N LEU A 65 11.61 35.56 5.99
CA LEU A 65 12.96 35.53 5.43
C LEU A 65 14.05 35.51 6.52
N ARG A 66 13.82 36.19 7.65
CA ARG A 66 14.73 36.10 8.81
C ARG A 66 14.76 34.69 9.42
N LEU A 67 13.64 33.99 9.47
CA LEU A 67 13.62 32.60 9.92
C LEU A 67 14.34 31.70 8.89
N LEU A 68 14.12 31.91 7.61
CA LEU A 68 14.79 31.17 6.54
C LEU A 68 16.31 31.41 6.54
N SER A 69 16.76 32.62 6.87
CA SER A 69 18.18 32.95 6.97
C SER A 69 18.91 32.21 8.10
N GLN A 70 18.21 31.65 9.08
CA GLN A 70 18.84 30.78 10.10
C GLN A 70 19.33 29.46 9.50
N SER A 71 18.62 28.94 8.51
CA SER A 71 19.01 27.71 7.79
C SER A 71 20.01 28.00 6.64
N PHE A 72 19.88 29.16 6.01
CA PHE A 72 20.74 29.60 4.89
C PHE A 72 21.35 30.97 5.21
N PRO A 73 22.40 31.00 6.08
CA PRO A 73 22.85 32.25 6.68
C PRO A 73 23.61 33.21 5.76
N THR A 74 24.02 32.78 4.56
CA THR A 74 24.81 33.55 3.63
C THR A 74 24.28 33.47 2.20
N VAL A 75 24.65 34.41 1.35
CA VAL A 75 24.42 34.40 -0.11
C VAL A 75 24.97 33.10 -0.70
N ALA A 76 26.15 32.65 -0.27
CA ALA A 76 26.75 31.39 -0.75
C ALA A 76 25.91 30.18 -0.40
N ALA A 77 25.44 30.07 0.85
CA ALA A 77 24.59 28.94 1.31
C ALA A 77 23.27 28.90 0.53
N ALA A 78 22.57 30.02 0.42
CA ALA A 78 21.30 30.08 -0.31
C ALA A 78 21.50 29.78 -1.81
N SER A 79 22.56 30.31 -2.44
CA SER A 79 22.86 30.05 -3.85
C SER A 79 23.21 28.59 -4.10
N THR A 80 23.98 27.93 -3.21
CA THR A 80 24.33 26.55 -3.31
C THR A 80 23.09 25.65 -3.25
N GLU A 81 22.15 25.97 -2.33
CA GLU A 81 20.90 25.21 -2.24
C GLU A 81 20.02 25.40 -3.47
N ILE A 82 19.89 26.62 -4.02
CA ILE A 82 19.18 26.83 -5.29
C ILE A 82 19.78 25.96 -6.41
N ILE A 83 21.10 25.91 -6.54
CA ILE A 83 21.77 25.08 -7.54
C ILE A 83 21.45 23.59 -7.32
N ASN A 84 21.49 23.13 -6.07
CA ASN A 84 21.15 21.77 -5.70
C ASN A 84 19.69 21.43 -6.05
N LEU A 85 18.74 22.25 -5.65
CA LEU A 85 17.33 22.06 -5.95
C LEU A 85 17.05 22.08 -7.45
N GLN A 86 17.69 22.99 -8.20
CA GLN A 86 17.58 23.08 -9.66
C GLN A 86 18.13 21.81 -10.34
N ALA A 87 19.23 21.24 -9.83
CA ALA A 87 19.76 19.98 -10.33
C ALA A 87 18.80 18.81 -10.08
N ILE A 88 18.18 18.76 -8.90
CA ILE A 88 17.18 17.73 -8.55
C ILE A 88 15.98 17.78 -9.50
N LEU A 89 15.49 18.97 -9.86
CA LEU A 89 14.37 19.13 -10.79
C LEU A 89 14.61 18.47 -12.16
N ASN A 90 15.85 18.33 -12.59
CA ASN A 90 16.24 17.72 -13.87
C ASN A 90 16.44 16.20 -13.80
N LEU A 91 16.32 15.58 -12.62
CA LEU A 91 16.39 14.13 -12.50
C LEU A 91 15.09 13.49 -13.01
N PRO A 92 15.14 12.22 -13.45
CA PRO A 92 13.95 11.47 -13.78
C PRO A 92 13.02 11.33 -12.56
N LYS A 93 11.70 11.34 -12.80
CA LYS A 93 10.69 11.01 -11.80
C LYS A 93 11.02 9.65 -11.15
N GLY A 94 10.89 9.57 -9.83
CA GLY A 94 10.97 8.33 -9.07
C GLY A 94 9.91 7.31 -9.49
N THR A 95 10.09 6.06 -9.07
CA THR A 95 9.13 4.98 -9.36
C THR A 95 8.16 4.83 -8.20
N GLU A 96 6.87 4.93 -8.48
CA GLU A 96 5.79 4.73 -7.52
C GLU A 96 5.12 3.40 -7.80
N HIS A 97 4.83 2.64 -6.74
CA HIS A 97 4.08 1.39 -6.80
C HIS A 97 2.75 1.55 -6.08
N PHE A 98 1.68 1.04 -6.68
CA PHE A 98 0.34 1.03 -6.11
C PHE A 98 -0.12 -0.41 -5.95
N LEU A 99 -0.59 -0.74 -4.76
CA LEU A 99 -1.13 -2.05 -4.38
C LEU A 99 -2.47 -1.84 -3.69
N ALA A 100 -3.40 -2.77 -3.84
CA ALA A 100 -4.70 -2.75 -3.19
C ALA A 100 -5.06 -4.13 -2.63
N ASP A 101 -5.94 -4.16 -1.64
CA ASP A 101 -6.63 -5.36 -1.18
C ASP A 101 -5.68 -6.52 -0.85
N ILE A 102 -4.65 -6.24 -0.04
CA ILE A 102 -3.58 -7.18 0.31
C ILE A 102 -4.10 -8.30 1.22
N HIS A 103 -5.06 -7.97 2.09
CA HIS A 103 -5.80 -8.93 2.92
C HIS A 103 -4.93 -9.97 3.64
N GLY A 104 -3.90 -9.52 4.34
CA GLY A 104 -3.07 -10.39 5.17
C GLY A 104 -2.15 -11.36 4.43
N GLU A 105 -2.05 -11.31 3.12
CA GLU A 105 -1.18 -12.18 2.31
C GLU A 105 0.28 -11.71 2.36
N HIS A 106 0.88 -11.83 3.53
CA HIS A 106 2.17 -11.24 3.86
C HIS A 106 3.36 -11.79 3.05
N GLU A 107 3.36 -13.08 2.68
CA GLU A 107 4.46 -13.66 1.91
C GLU A 107 4.50 -13.11 0.50
N ALA A 108 3.37 -13.11 -0.21
CA ALA A 108 3.26 -12.56 -1.55
C ALA A 108 3.55 -11.05 -1.56
N PHE A 109 3.00 -10.30 -0.60
CA PHE A 109 3.26 -8.87 -0.44
C PHE A 109 4.75 -8.57 -0.25
N ARG A 110 5.40 -9.25 0.71
CA ARG A 110 6.84 -9.05 0.96
C ARG A 110 7.68 -9.42 -0.25
N HIS A 111 7.34 -10.48 -0.97
CA HIS A 111 8.04 -10.88 -2.18
C HIS A 111 7.92 -9.83 -3.28
N VAL A 112 6.71 -9.30 -3.52
CA VAL A 112 6.44 -8.22 -4.50
C VAL A 112 7.23 -6.95 -4.15
N LEU A 113 7.37 -6.60 -2.87
CA LEU A 113 8.22 -5.48 -2.46
C LEU A 113 9.70 -5.78 -2.71
N LYS A 114 10.19 -6.96 -2.33
CA LYS A 114 11.61 -7.37 -2.45
C LYS A 114 12.07 -7.45 -3.89
N ASN A 115 11.22 -7.93 -4.81
CA ASN A 115 11.53 -8.00 -6.24
C ASN A 115 11.15 -6.73 -7.01
N ALA A 116 10.58 -5.72 -6.31
CA ALA A 116 10.06 -4.49 -6.89
C ALA A 116 9.12 -4.75 -8.09
N SER A 117 8.15 -5.68 -7.89
CA SER A 117 7.19 -6.13 -8.91
C SER A 117 7.86 -6.58 -10.21
N GLY A 118 8.97 -7.30 -10.09
CA GLY A 118 9.78 -7.81 -11.20
C GLY A 118 10.74 -6.79 -11.84
N ASN A 119 10.78 -5.54 -11.34
CA ASN A 119 11.65 -4.50 -11.88
C ASN A 119 13.16 -4.81 -11.67
N ILE A 120 13.51 -5.43 -10.54
CA ILE A 120 14.90 -5.83 -10.26
C ILE A 120 15.35 -6.91 -11.26
N ARG A 121 14.53 -7.93 -11.51
CA ARG A 121 14.82 -8.98 -12.50
C ARG A 121 15.04 -8.39 -13.90
N ARG A 122 14.20 -7.45 -14.32
CA ARG A 122 14.37 -6.75 -15.59
C ARG A 122 15.71 -6.02 -15.66
N LYS A 123 16.12 -5.31 -14.59
CA LYS A 123 17.42 -4.63 -14.53
C LYS A 123 18.60 -5.58 -14.54
N VAL A 124 18.50 -6.72 -13.86
CA VAL A 124 19.52 -7.79 -13.91
C VAL A 124 19.63 -8.33 -15.33
N ASN A 125 18.52 -8.58 -16.01
CA ASN A 125 18.51 -9.02 -17.40
C ASN A 125 19.07 -7.96 -18.36
N ASP A 126 18.74 -6.68 -18.17
CA ASP A 126 19.27 -5.58 -18.98
C ASP A 126 20.81 -5.46 -18.86
N LEU A 127 21.36 -5.73 -17.67
CA LEU A 127 22.80 -5.68 -17.41
C LEU A 127 23.54 -6.93 -17.90
N PHE A 128 22.97 -8.11 -17.68
CA PHE A 128 23.68 -9.38 -17.76
C PHE A 128 23.05 -10.39 -18.72
N GLY A 129 22.01 -10.01 -19.46
CA GLY A 129 21.27 -10.93 -20.34
C GLY A 129 22.11 -11.65 -21.38
N ASN A 130 23.27 -11.07 -21.80
CA ASN A 130 24.20 -11.66 -22.75
C ASN A 130 25.45 -12.29 -22.08
N THR A 131 25.63 -12.14 -20.76
CA THR A 131 26.84 -12.55 -20.03
C THR A 131 26.59 -13.63 -19.01
N LEU A 132 25.40 -13.61 -18.36
CA LEU A 132 24.99 -14.62 -17.40
C LEU A 132 23.90 -15.53 -17.97
N ARG A 133 23.98 -16.83 -17.67
CA ARG A 133 22.89 -17.76 -17.98
C ARG A 133 21.64 -17.40 -17.19
N GLU A 134 20.49 -17.79 -17.67
CA GLU A 134 19.23 -17.52 -17.01
C GLU A 134 19.16 -18.07 -15.56
N SER A 135 19.83 -19.21 -15.30
CA SER A 135 19.96 -19.78 -13.96
C SER A 135 20.76 -18.87 -13.01
N GLU A 136 21.88 -18.33 -13.49
CA GLU A 136 22.74 -17.42 -12.72
C GLU A 136 22.06 -16.09 -12.44
N GLN A 137 21.32 -15.57 -13.42
CA GLN A 137 20.49 -14.37 -13.22
C GLN A 137 19.40 -14.60 -12.17
N ARG A 138 18.75 -15.79 -12.17
CA ARG A 138 17.77 -16.16 -11.14
C ARG A 138 18.39 -16.25 -9.76
N GLU A 139 19.57 -16.89 -9.66
CA GLU A 139 20.32 -16.98 -8.40
C GLU A 139 20.67 -15.60 -7.84
N LEU A 140 21.18 -14.70 -8.70
CA LEU A 140 21.47 -13.31 -8.33
C LEU A 140 20.21 -12.56 -7.89
N CYS A 141 19.08 -12.71 -8.58
CA CYS A 141 17.81 -12.13 -8.18
C CYS A 141 17.35 -12.67 -6.83
N THR A 142 17.41 -13.99 -6.62
CA THR A 142 17.03 -14.61 -5.34
C THR A 142 17.90 -14.10 -4.20
N LEU A 143 19.20 -13.93 -4.42
CA LEU A 143 20.11 -13.33 -3.45
C LEU A 143 19.72 -11.88 -3.13
N ILE A 144 19.38 -11.08 -4.14
CA ILE A 144 18.92 -9.69 -3.91
C ILE A 144 17.62 -9.68 -3.11
N TYR A 145 16.69 -10.63 -3.32
CA TYR A 145 15.40 -10.67 -2.63
C TYR A 145 15.50 -11.21 -1.19
N TYR A 146 16.34 -12.22 -0.98
CA TYR A 146 16.46 -12.96 0.27
C TYR A 146 17.94 -13.16 0.65
N PRO A 147 18.69 -12.07 0.92
CA PRO A 147 20.13 -12.17 1.09
C PRO A 147 20.54 -13.04 2.27
N ASP A 148 19.87 -12.91 3.42
CA ASP A 148 20.22 -13.67 4.63
C ASP A 148 20.07 -15.18 4.39
N GLU A 149 18.90 -15.60 3.94
CA GLU A 149 18.56 -17.01 3.76
C GLU A 149 19.36 -17.64 2.58
N LYS A 150 19.58 -16.87 1.50
CA LYS A 150 20.32 -17.37 0.34
C LYS A 150 21.81 -17.52 0.62
N LEU A 151 22.41 -16.62 1.40
CA LEU A 151 23.82 -16.73 1.81
C LEU A 151 24.07 -18.00 2.61
N GLU A 152 23.16 -18.39 3.52
CA GLU A 152 23.30 -19.64 4.27
C GLU A 152 23.33 -20.88 3.35
N LEU A 153 22.47 -20.89 2.32
CA LEU A 153 22.46 -21.99 1.33
C LEU A 153 23.74 -22.03 0.50
N VAL A 154 24.23 -20.86 0.06
CA VAL A 154 25.45 -20.76 -0.74
C VAL A 154 26.65 -21.23 0.08
N LYS A 155 26.82 -20.77 1.31
CA LYS A 155 27.93 -21.19 2.20
C LYS A 155 27.95 -22.70 2.45
N ALA A 156 26.80 -23.35 2.43
CA ALA A 156 26.70 -24.79 2.60
C ALA A 156 27.11 -25.60 1.36
N SER A 157 27.07 -25.00 0.17
CA SER A 157 27.25 -25.71 -1.11
C SER A 157 28.42 -25.24 -1.96
N GLU A 158 28.91 -24.01 -1.75
CA GLU A 158 29.97 -23.40 -2.59
C GLU A 158 31.35 -23.86 -2.14
N PRO A 159 32.14 -24.50 -3.04
CA PRO A 159 33.47 -25.00 -2.70
C PRO A 159 34.52 -23.89 -2.48
N ASP A 160 34.42 -22.78 -3.20
CA ASP A 160 35.27 -21.59 -3.07
C ASP A 160 34.44 -20.36 -2.80
N ILE A 161 34.08 -20.20 -1.53
CA ILE A 161 33.25 -19.09 -1.09
C ILE A 161 33.89 -17.71 -1.31
N ASN A 162 35.24 -17.62 -1.27
CA ASN A 162 35.93 -16.35 -1.45
C ASN A 162 35.86 -15.86 -2.90
N ASP A 163 36.05 -16.76 -3.86
CA ASP A 163 35.90 -16.43 -5.30
C ASP A 163 34.43 -16.06 -5.60
N TRP A 164 33.49 -16.82 -5.03
CA TRP A 164 32.06 -16.50 -5.16
C TRP A 164 31.70 -15.11 -4.57
N TYR A 165 32.21 -14.74 -3.39
CA TYR A 165 32.01 -13.41 -2.82
C TYR A 165 32.57 -12.33 -3.74
N HIS A 166 33.79 -12.52 -4.26
CA HIS A 166 34.43 -11.55 -5.14
C HIS A 166 33.56 -11.26 -6.38
N ILE A 167 33.14 -12.31 -7.09
CA ILE A 167 32.28 -12.20 -8.29
C ILE A 167 30.92 -11.59 -7.96
N THR A 168 30.29 -12.06 -6.90
CA THR A 168 28.95 -11.64 -6.51
C THR A 168 28.89 -10.18 -6.11
N ILE A 169 29.89 -9.68 -5.36
CA ILE A 169 29.96 -8.27 -4.98
C ILE A 169 30.08 -7.38 -6.21
N HIS A 170 30.85 -7.75 -7.22
CA HIS A 170 30.93 -7.02 -8.48
C HIS A 170 29.56 -6.92 -9.18
N TYR A 171 28.81 -8.02 -9.26
CA TYR A 171 27.47 -8.00 -9.87
C TYR A 171 26.50 -7.13 -9.07
N LEU A 172 26.50 -7.24 -7.75
CA LEU A 172 25.63 -6.43 -6.87
C LEU A 172 25.97 -4.93 -6.97
N VAL A 173 27.25 -4.57 -7.04
CA VAL A 173 27.68 -3.18 -7.25
C VAL A 173 27.17 -2.66 -8.61
N ALA A 174 27.24 -3.45 -9.67
CA ALA A 174 26.75 -3.06 -10.99
C ALA A 174 25.22 -2.83 -10.98
N VAL A 175 24.45 -3.74 -10.35
CA VAL A 175 22.99 -3.58 -10.19
C VAL A 175 22.67 -2.34 -9.34
N CYS A 176 23.38 -2.15 -8.22
CA CYS A 176 23.17 -1.00 -7.34
C CYS A 176 23.46 0.33 -8.05
N ARG A 177 24.51 0.37 -8.86
CA ARG A 177 24.87 1.53 -9.71
C ARG A 177 23.75 1.86 -10.70
N LEU A 178 23.18 0.86 -11.37
CA LEU A 178 22.06 1.06 -12.30
C LEU A 178 20.81 1.57 -11.57
N VAL A 179 20.47 0.99 -10.43
CA VAL A 179 19.28 1.41 -9.65
C VAL A 179 19.44 2.82 -9.10
N SER A 180 20.65 3.17 -8.63
CA SER A 180 20.94 4.49 -8.03
C SER A 180 21.09 5.61 -9.05
N SER A 181 21.30 5.32 -10.35
CA SER A 181 21.61 6.29 -11.40
C SER A 181 20.55 7.40 -11.60
N LYS A 182 19.32 7.15 -11.19
CA LYS A 182 18.20 8.10 -11.29
C LYS A 182 18.10 9.07 -10.09
N TYR A 183 18.97 8.95 -9.09
CA TYR A 183 18.92 9.74 -7.85
C TYR A 183 20.15 10.61 -7.68
N THR A 184 20.04 11.64 -6.83
CA THR A 184 21.20 12.42 -6.38
C THR A 184 22.11 11.59 -5.48
N ARG A 185 23.40 11.89 -5.48
CA ARG A 185 24.35 11.28 -4.53
C ARG A 185 23.90 11.41 -3.08
N SER A 186 23.32 12.57 -2.73
CA SER A 186 22.80 12.83 -1.38
C SER A 186 21.66 11.88 -1.01
N LYS A 187 20.72 11.62 -1.92
CA LYS A 187 19.61 10.68 -1.68
C LYS A 187 20.12 9.23 -1.56
N VAL A 188 21.05 8.83 -2.44
CA VAL A 188 21.68 7.51 -2.36
C VAL A 188 22.39 7.35 -1.03
N ARG A 189 23.22 8.33 -0.62
CA ARG A 189 23.95 8.30 0.66
C ARG A 189 23.04 8.12 1.88
N LYS A 190 21.84 8.75 1.88
CA LYS A 190 20.86 8.60 2.96
C LYS A 190 20.26 7.18 3.03
N ALA A 191 20.26 6.45 1.94
CA ALA A 191 19.80 5.07 1.88
C ALA A 191 20.89 4.05 2.25
N LEU A 192 22.17 4.48 2.31
CA LEU A 192 23.28 3.60 2.62
C LEU A 192 23.34 3.28 4.11
N PRO A 193 23.61 2.01 4.48
CA PRO A 193 23.81 1.63 5.88
C PRO A 193 25.06 2.31 6.45
N VAL A 194 25.03 2.72 7.71
CA VAL A 194 26.07 3.52 8.37
C VAL A 194 27.43 2.85 8.25
N ASP A 195 27.51 1.54 8.51
CA ASP A 195 28.76 0.77 8.55
C ASP A 195 29.47 0.67 7.21
N PHE A 196 28.72 0.65 6.09
CA PHE A 196 29.25 0.49 4.75
C PHE A 196 29.04 1.71 3.85
N SER A 197 28.54 2.82 4.41
CA SER A 197 28.17 3.99 3.61
C SER A 197 29.32 4.52 2.75
N TYR A 198 30.52 4.68 3.32
CA TYR A 198 31.69 5.13 2.58
C TYR A 198 32.11 4.11 1.51
N ILE A 199 32.22 2.82 1.88
CA ILE A 199 32.67 1.74 1.00
C ILE A 199 31.75 1.57 -0.20
N ILE A 200 30.42 1.51 0.04
CA ILE A 200 29.44 1.41 -1.06
C ILE A 200 29.52 2.65 -1.96
N GLN A 201 29.67 3.84 -1.38
CA GLN A 201 29.78 5.07 -2.15
C GLN A 201 31.01 5.07 -3.06
N GLU A 202 32.17 4.62 -2.58
CA GLU A 202 33.37 4.47 -3.40
C GLU A 202 33.13 3.48 -4.56
N LEU A 203 32.64 2.28 -4.25
CA LEU A 203 32.35 1.26 -5.26
C LEU A 203 31.31 1.69 -6.31
N LEU A 204 30.37 2.54 -5.95
CA LEU A 204 29.38 3.07 -6.89
C LEU A 204 29.96 4.14 -7.84
N HIS A 205 30.97 4.88 -7.42
CA HIS A 205 31.50 6.02 -8.19
C HIS A 205 32.78 5.71 -8.94
N GLU A 206 33.58 4.78 -8.44
CA GLU A 206 34.80 4.38 -9.16
C GLU A 206 34.48 3.49 -10.35
N THR A 207 35.12 3.78 -11.47
CA THR A 207 35.04 2.98 -12.69
C THR A 207 36.28 2.09 -12.82
N THR A 208 36.11 0.89 -13.36
CA THR A 208 37.22 -0.06 -13.59
C THR A 208 37.87 0.11 -14.97
N ASP A 209 37.75 1.28 -15.63
CA ASP A 209 38.27 1.55 -16.97
C ASP A 209 39.81 1.60 -17.03
N ASP A 210 40.44 1.94 -15.90
CA ASP A 210 41.86 1.97 -15.70
C ASP A 210 42.31 0.81 -14.83
N ALA A 211 43.44 0.16 -15.17
CA ALA A 211 44.02 -0.96 -14.42
C ALA A 211 44.28 -0.60 -12.94
N ASN A 212 44.71 0.63 -12.66
CA ASN A 212 44.95 1.08 -11.29
C ASN A 212 43.61 1.20 -10.49
N LYS A 213 42.57 1.67 -11.14
CA LYS A 213 41.24 1.75 -10.53
C LYS A 213 40.61 0.37 -10.34
N ALA A 214 40.80 -0.54 -11.30
CA ALA A 214 40.42 -1.94 -11.13
C ALA A 214 41.11 -2.58 -9.92
N ALA A 215 42.43 -2.37 -9.79
CA ALA A 215 43.20 -2.85 -8.64
C ALA A 215 42.71 -2.24 -7.31
N TYR A 216 42.33 -0.96 -7.28
CA TYR A 216 41.78 -0.29 -6.13
C TYR A 216 40.43 -0.89 -5.72
N VAL A 217 39.51 -1.07 -6.66
CA VAL A 217 38.18 -1.69 -6.41
C VAL A 217 38.35 -3.12 -5.90
N ASN A 218 39.19 -3.92 -6.56
CA ASN A 218 39.49 -5.30 -6.14
C ASN A 218 40.11 -5.33 -4.73
N GLY A 219 41.02 -4.41 -4.40
CA GLY A 219 41.62 -4.30 -3.07
C GLY A 219 40.61 -4.00 -1.97
N ILE A 220 39.57 -3.20 -2.26
CA ILE A 220 38.46 -2.98 -1.33
C ILE A 220 37.69 -4.28 -1.12
N ILE A 221 37.31 -4.97 -2.20
CA ILE A 221 36.54 -6.22 -2.13
C ILE A 221 37.34 -7.32 -1.41
N ASP A 222 38.62 -7.49 -1.73
CA ASP A 222 39.49 -8.44 -1.06
C ASP A 222 39.59 -8.14 0.46
N THR A 223 39.60 -6.86 0.82
CA THR A 223 39.62 -6.45 2.23
C THR A 223 38.30 -6.76 2.93
N ILE A 224 37.16 -6.54 2.29
CA ILE A 224 35.84 -6.93 2.83
C ILE A 224 35.79 -8.43 3.11
N ILE A 225 36.32 -9.25 2.16
CA ILE A 225 36.33 -10.72 2.29
C ILE A 225 37.31 -11.15 3.39
N SER A 226 38.55 -10.64 3.38
CA SER A 226 39.59 -11.06 4.32
C SER A 226 39.31 -10.61 5.77
N THR A 227 38.52 -9.57 5.95
CA THR A 227 38.04 -9.13 7.29
C THR A 227 36.77 -9.87 7.77
N GLY A 228 36.25 -10.82 6.97
CA GLY A 228 35.05 -11.60 7.33
C GLY A 228 33.75 -10.82 7.28
N ARG A 229 33.68 -9.69 6.54
CA ARG A 229 32.51 -8.82 6.45
C ARG A 229 31.72 -8.99 5.14
N ALA A 230 32.00 -10.03 4.34
CA ALA A 230 31.38 -10.23 3.04
C ALA A 230 29.86 -10.46 3.12
N ASP A 231 29.40 -11.27 4.08
CA ASP A 231 27.96 -11.51 4.29
C ASP A 231 27.22 -10.21 4.62
N ASP A 232 27.70 -9.48 5.65
CA ASP A 232 27.12 -8.20 6.07
C ASP A 232 27.06 -7.19 4.92
N PHE A 233 28.14 -7.15 4.10
CA PHE A 233 28.21 -6.25 2.96
C PHE A 233 27.21 -6.62 1.85
N ILE A 234 27.06 -7.91 1.54
CA ILE A 234 26.10 -8.41 0.54
C ILE A 234 24.67 -8.11 1.00
N ILE A 235 24.34 -8.41 2.27
CA ILE A 235 23.03 -8.08 2.84
C ILE A 235 22.76 -6.58 2.73
N ALA A 236 23.74 -5.77 3.10
CA ALA A 236 23.62 -4.31 3.06
C ALA A 236 23.35 -3.79 1.65
N ILE A 237 24.11 -4.21 0.64
CA ILE A 237 23.93 -3.73 -0.73
C ILE A 237 22.64 -4.26 -1.38
N CYS A 238 22.22 -5.49 -1.08
CA CYS A 238 20.93 -6.03 -1.50
C CYS A 238 19.75 -5.19 -0.95
N ASN A 239 19.78 -4.83 0.33
CA ASN A 239 18.78 -3.97 0.95
C ASN A 239 18.75 -2.58 0.30
N VAL A 240 19.91 -2.00 -0.06
CA VAL A 240 19.98 -0.73 -0.80
C VAL A 240 19.35 -0.86 -2.19
N ILE A 241 19.61 -1.94 -2.92
CA ILE A 241 19.01 -2.20 -4.24
C ILE A 241 17.48 -2.27 -4.11
N GLN A 242 16.95 -3.01 -3.13
CA GLN A 242 15.50 -3.10 -2.87
C GLN A 242 14.91 -1.71 -2.57
N GLN A 243 15.51 -0.97 -1.62
CA GLN A 243 15.05 0.34 -1.19
C GLN A 243 15.04 1.38 -2.32
N LEU A 244 16.05 1.41 -3.18
CA LEU A 244 16.15 2.35 -4.29
C LEU A 244 15.33 1.93 -5.52
N SER A 245 14.76 0.73 -5.54
CA SER A 245 13.94 0.25 -6.66
C SER A 245 12.53 0.84 -6.63
N ILE A 246 11.96 1.07 -5.45
CA ILE A 246 10.65 1.69 -5.22
C ILE A 246 10.86 2.99 -4.46
N ASP A 247 10.45 4.13 -5.03
CA ASP A 247 10.60 5.44 -4.40
C ASP A 247 9.46 5.76 -3.43
N GLN A 248 8.25 5.40 -3.80
CA GLN A 248 7.02 5.58 -3.02
C GLN A 248 6.12 4.37 -3.20
N LEU A 249 5.54 3.90 -2.10
CA LEU A 249 4.52 2.86 -2.08
C LEU A 249 3.18 3.47 -1.69
N HIS A 250 2.15 3.27 -2.53
CA HIS A 250 0.77 3.64 -2.25
C HIS A 250 -0.05 2.37 -2.03
N ILE A 251 -0.76 2.29 -0.91
CA ILE A 251 -1.65 1.18 -0.58
C ILE A 251 -3.09 1.69 -0.64
N LEU A 252 -3.89 1.12 -1.52
CA LEU A 252 -5.29 1.51 -1.69
C LEU A 252 -6.24 0.70 -0.80
N GLY A 253 -5.83 0.53 0.46
CA GLY A 253 -6.62 -0.07 1.52
C GLY A 253 -6.62 -1.59 1.57
N ASP A 254 -7.35 -2.07 2.57
CA ASP A 254 -7.61 -3.47 2.86
C ASP A 254 -6.34 -4.31 3.12
N ILE A 255 -5.58 -3.89 4.15
CA ILE A 255 -4.47 -4.69 4.69
C ILE A 255 -5.00 -5.88 5.50
N TYR A 256 -6.10 -5.66 6.24
CA TYR A 256 -6.64 -6.60 7.21
C TYR A 256 -7.57 -7.64 6.60
N ASP A 257 -7.85 -8.66 7.42
CA ASP A 257 -8.75 -9.79 7.20
C ASP A 257 -8.33 -10.78 6.12
N ARG A 258 -8.98 -11.95 6.08
CA ARG A 258 -8.81 -13.08 5.17
C ARG A 258 -7.50 -13.85 5.39
N GLY A 259 -6.33 -13.31 4.96
CA GLY A 259 -5.03 -13.93 5.19
C GLY A 259 -4.51 -13.72 6.62
N GLN A 260 -3.51 -14.53 7.02
CA GLN A 260 -3.07 -14.64 8.42
C GLN A 260 -1.96 -13.65 8.82
N GLY A 261 -1.53 -12.77 7.93
CA GLY A 261 -0.32 -11.96 8.14
C GLY A 261 -0.52 -10.46 8.16
N ALA A 262 -1.71 -9.92 8.42
CA ALA A 262 -1.93 -8.48 8.49
C ALA A 262 -0.98 -7.78 9.46
N HIS A 263 -0.75 -8.36 10.64
CA HIS A 263 0.20 -7.85 11.63
C HIS A 263 1.66 -7.87 11.12
N ILE A 264 2.04 -8.84 10.29
CA ILE A 264 3.38 -8.95 9.67
C ILE A 264 3.53 -7.89 8.57
N ILE A 265 2.48 -7.63 7.81
CA ILE A 265 2.44 -6.55 6.80
C ILE A 265 2.64 -5.21 7.49
N MET A 266 1.91 -4.93 8.57
CA MET A 266 2.05 -3.70 9.34
C MET A 266 3.44 -3.54 9.97
N ASP A 267 4.03 -4.63 10.50
CA ASP A 267 5.42 -4.62 10.98
C ASP A 267 6.43 -4.35 9.84
N THR A 268 6.14 -4.79 8.62
CA THR A 268 6.96 -4.51 7.43
C THR A 268 6.84 -3.05 7.03
N LEU A 269 5.62 -2.51 6.97
CA LEU A 269 5.36 -1.10 6.62
C LEU A 269 5.91 -0.12 7.67
N ALA A 270 5.91 -0.49 8.95
CA ALA A 270 6.51 0.31 10.03
C ALA A 270 8.00 0.62 9.80
N ARG A 271 8.69 -0.22 9.03
CA ARG A 271 10.13 -0.08 8.69
C ARG A 271 10.35 0.39 7.24
N TYR A 272 9.26 0.50 6.46
CA TYR A 272 9.38 0.87 5.05
C TYR A 272 9.67 2.36 4.90
N HIS A 273 10.58 2.72 3.98
CA HIS A 273 11.16 4.05 3.90
C HIS A 273 10.17 5.16 3.50
N ARG A 274 9.14 4.84 2.69
CA ARG A 274 8.13 5.82 2.26
C ARG A 274 6.88 5.14 1.71
N TRP A 275 5.75 5.35 2.39
CA TRP A 275 4.46 4.80 2.01
C TRP A 275 3.30 5.65 2.51
N ASP A 276 2.16 5.50 1.89
CA ASP A 276 0.87 6.00 2.34
C ASP A 276 -0.23 4.99 2.07
N ILE A 277 -1.40 5.18 2.69
CA ILE A 277 -2.57 4.31 2.55
C ILE A 277 -3.85 5.13 2.43
N GLN A 278 -4.73 4.74 1.52
CA GLN A 278 -6.12 5.16 1.51
C GLN A 278 -6.91 4.07 2.20
N TRP A 279 -7.46 4.38 3.39
CA TRP A 279 -8.10 3.38 4.25
C TRP A 279 -9.20 2.61 3.52
N GLY A 280 -9.13 1.27 3.60
CA GLY A 280 -10.17 0.38 3.15
C GLY A 280 -11.23 0.10 4.23
N ASN A 281 -12.33 -0.52 3.83
CA ASN A 281 -13.39 -0.86 4.77
C ASN A 281 -12.94 -1.86 5.84
N HIS A 282 -12.05 -2.80 5.52
CA HIS A 282 -11.48 -3.73 6.50
C HIS A 282 -10.51 -3.01 7.46
N ASP A 283 -9.72 -2.06 6.99
CA ASP A 283 -8.84 -1.26 7.87
C ASP A 283 -9.66 -0.42 8.86
N VAL A 284 -10.71 0.23 8.37
CA VAL A 284 -11.62 1.05 9.18
C VAL A 284 -12.38 0.20 10.19
N LEU A 285 -12.76 -1.04 9.84
CA LEU A 285 -13.37 -1.99 10.76
C LEU A 285 -12.45 -2.29 11.96
N TRP A 286 -11.16 -2.55 11.72
CA TRP A 286 -10.17 -2.78 12.78
C TRP A 286 -9.89 -1.52 13.60
N MET A 287 -9.91 -0.33 12.98
CA MET A 287 -9.86 0.95 13.71
C MET A 287 -11.03 1.07 14.67
N GLY A 288 -12.26 0.79 14.19
CA GLY A 288 -13.47 0.83 15.01
C GLY A 288 -13.42 -0.16 16.18
N ALA A 289 -12.91 -1.37 15.96
CA ALA A 289 -12.71 -2.36 17.02
C ALA A 289 -11.75 -1.85 18.11
N LEU A 290 -10.62 -1.24 17.72
CA LEU A 290 -9.69 -0.64 18.70
C LEU A 290 -10.31 0.58 19.39
N ALA A 291 -11.07 1.42 18.69
CA ALA A 291 -11.77 2.57 19.28
C ALA A 291 -12.80 2.16 20.35
N GLY A 292 -13.23 0.89 20.31
CA GLY A 292 -14.15 0.30 21.31
C GLY A 292 -15.57 0.08 20.79
N ASN A 293 -15.80 0.15 19.48
CA ASN A 293 -17.07 -0.22 18.88
C ASN A 293 -17.29 -1.74 18.96
N LYS A 294 -18.26 -2.16 19.77
CA LYS A 294 -18.52 -3.59 20.05
C LYS A 294 -18.99 -4.34 18.80
N ALA A 295 -19.78 -3.74 17.95
CA ALA A 295 -20.22 -4.34 16.69
C ALA A 295 -19.03 -4.54 15.72
N CYS A 296 -18.08 -3.60 15.66
CA CYS A 296 -16.84 -3.77 14.90
C CYS A 296 -15.98 -4.90 15.45
N ILE A 297 -15.85 -5.05 16.77
CA ILE A 297 -15.15 -6.18 17.43
C ILE A 297 -15.77 -7.50 17.00
N CYS A 298 -17.09 -7.62 17.05
CA CYS A 298 -17.81 -8.82 16.62
C CYS A 298 -17.54 -9.13 15.14
N ASN A 299 -17.59 -8.13 14.27
CA ASN A 299 -17.32 -8.28 12.83
C ASN A 299 -15.89 -8.75 12.55
N VAL A 300 -14.88 -8.16 13.21
CA VAL A 300 -13.46 -8.59 13.10
C VAL A 300 -13.30 -10.05 13.49
N ILE A 301 -13.84 -10.44 14.64
CA ILE A 301 -13.74 -11.84 15.13
C ILE A 301 -14.49 -12.79 14.19
N ARG A 302 -15.71 -12.43 13.75
CA ARG A 302 -16.50 -13.23 12.81
C ARG A 302 -15.78 -13.46 11.49
N LEU A 303 -15.16 -12.41 10.93
CA LEU A 303 -14.38 -12.54 9.69
C LEU A 303 -13.18 -13.46 9.89
N SER A 304 -12.46 -13.32 10.99
CA SER A 304 -11.31 -14.18 11.31
C SER A 304 -11.73 -15.66 11.45
N LEU A 305 -12.85 -15.94 12.12
CA LEU A 305 -13.40 -17.30 12.24
C LEU A 305 -13.86 -17.85 10.90
N ARG A 306 -14.50 -17.01 10.05
CA ARG A 306 -14.96 -17.42 8.72
C ARG A 306 -13.83 -17.93 7.83
N TYR A 307 -12.63 -17.37 7.94
CA TYR A 307 -11.45 -17.74 7.15
C TYR A 307 -10.45 -18.60 7.95
N ALA A 308 -10.80 -19.04 9.17
CA ALA A 308 -9.92 -19.75 10.11
C ALA A 308 -8.60 -18.99 10.35
N ASN A 309 -8.67 -17.65 10.41
CA ASN A 309 -7.54 -16.76 10.60
C ASN A 309 -7.48 -16.26 12.05
N LEU A 310 -7.26 -17.15 13.02
CA LEU A 310 -7.14 -16.78 14.42
C LEU A 310 -5.75 -16.29 14.79
N THR A 311 -4.73 -16.70 14.03
CA THR A 311 -3.32 -16.31 14.24
C THR A 311 -3.13 -14.79 14.28
N THR A 312 -3.85 -14.04 13.44
CA THR A 312 -3.77 -12.56 13.47
C THR A 312 -4.28 -12.00 14.79
N LEU A 313 -5.38 -12.55 15.32
CA LEU A 313 -5.96 -12.11 16.60
C LEU A 313 -5.11 -12.55 17.79
N GLU A 314 -4.83 -13.85 17.91
CA GLU A 314 -4.19 -14.44 19.09
C GLU A 314 -2.68 -14.17 19.10
N ASP A 315 -1.94 -14.69 18.10
CA ASP A 315 -0.48 -14.55 18.05
C ASP A 315 -0.05 -13.14 17.62
N GLY A 316 -0.80 -12.55 16.69
CA GLY A 316 -0.49 -11.22 16.15
C GLY A 316 -0.73 -10.09 17.14
N TYR A 317 -1.90 -10.06 17.75
CA TYR A 317 -2.36 -8.96 18.60
C TYR A 317 -2.64 -9.31 20.05
N GLY A 318 -2.54 -10.59 20.43
CA GLY A 318 -2.76 -11.04 21.82
C GLY A 318 -4.22 -10.97 22.26
N ILE A 319 -5.16 -11.04 21.32
CA ILE A 319 -6.60 -11.03 21.61
C ILE A 319 -7.02 -12.39 22.14
N ASN A 320 -7.50 -12.43 23.38
CA ASN A 320 -7.89 -13.67 24.02
C ASN A 320 -9.30 -14.11 23.59
N LEU A 321 -9.39 -15.23 22.85
CA LEU A 321 -10.65 -15.81 22.38
C LEU A 321 -11.17 -16.95 23.26
N VAL A 322 -10.46 -17.35 24.33
CA VAL A 322 -10.92 -18.43 25.25
C VAL A 322 -12.31 -18.15 25.84
N PRO A 323 -12.65 -16.91 26.28
CA PRO A 323 -14.01 -16.64 26.76
C PRO A 323 -15.09 -16.90 25.72
N LEU A 324 -14.84 -16.58 24.44
CA LEU A 324 -15.76 -16.86 23.34
C LEU A 324 -15.88 -18.37 23.08
N ALA A 325 -14.78 -19.10 23.11
CA ALA A 325 -14.78 -20.56 22.94
C ALA A 325 -15.59 -21.25 24.04
N THR A 326 -15.41 -20.85 25.30
CA THR A 326 -16.17 -21.38 26.45
C THR A 326 -17.66 -21.09 26.29
N PHE A 327 -18.04 -19.83 26.07
CA PHE A 327 -19.42 -19.42 25.87
C PHE A 327 -20.08 -20.18 24.70
N ALA A 328 -19.37 -20.32 23.58
CA ALA A 328 -19.87 -20.99 22.39
C ALA A 328 -20.13 -22.49 22.64
N MET A 329 -19.25 -23.18 23.39
CA MET A 329 -19.44 -24.59 23.75
C MET A 329 -20.63 -24.79 24.71
N GLU A 330 -20.78 -23.90 25.68
CA GLU A 330 -21.87 -23.99 26.67
C GLU A 330 -23.23 -23.67 26.05
N THR A 331 -23.28 -22.67 25.12
CA THR A 331 -24.55 -22.17 24.56
C THR A 331 -25.00 -22.93 23.30
N TYR A 332 -24.05 -23.31 22.44
CA TYR A 332 -24.29 -23.88 21.11
C TYR A 332 -23.69 -25.26 20.90
N GLY A 333 -23.23 -25.95 21.96
CA GLY A 333 -22.53 -27.22 21.87
C GLY A 333 -23.27 -28.31 21.08
N ASP A 334 -24.60 -28.38 21.20
CA ASP A 334 -25.47 -29.35 20.52
C ASP A 334 -25.95 -28.87 19.12
N ASP A 335 -25.67 -27.61 18.73
CA ASP A 335 -26.11 -27.05 17.45
C ASP A 335 -25.18 -27.52 16.32
N PRO A 336 -25.67 -27.98 15.16
CA PRO A 336 -24.84 -28.40 14.04
C PRO A 336 -23.92 -27.31 13.50
N CYS A 337 -24.34 -26.04 13.48
CA CYS A 337 -23.61 -24.88 12.99
C CYS A 337 -23.02 -25.05 11.58
N GLU A 338 -23.71 -25.75 10.67
CA GLU A 338 -23.21 -26.11 9.34
C GLU A 338 -22.90 -24.86 8.49
N GLU A 339 -23.75 -23.83 8.55
CA GLU A 339 -23.59 -22.58 7.80
C GLU A 339 -22.44 -21.71 8.31
N PHE A 340 -21.94 -22.01 9.50
CA PHE A 340 -20.87 -21.30 10.18
C PHE A 340 -19.51 -21.98 10.06
N MET A 341 -19.44 -23.13 9.35
CA MET A 341 -18.17 -23.80 9.10
C MET A 341 -17.17 -22.88 8.40
N PRO A 342 -15.90 -22.90 8.82
CA PRO A 342 -14.89 -22.01 8.24
C PRO A 342 -14.62 -22.36 6.78
N LYS A 343 -14.34 -21.33 5.95
CA LYS A 343 -13.89 -21.49 4.58
C LYS A 343 -12.38 -21.75 4.57
N VAL A 344 -11.99 -23.01 4.78
CA VAL A 344 -10.59 -23.42 4.76
C VAL A 344 -10.20 -23.86 3.35
N GLN A 345 -9.13 -23.29 2.80
CA GLN A 345 -8.64 -23.65 1.46
C GLN A 345 -7.93 -25.01 1.46
N ASP A 346 -7.20 -25.30 2.53
CA ASP A 346 -6.50 -26.57 2.74
C ASP A 346 -7.05 -27.22 4.01
N SER A 347 -7.95 -28.16 3.84
CA SER A 347 -8.61 -28.90 4.93
C SER A 347 -7.62 -29.74 5.76
N SER A 348 -6.39 -29.95 5.29
CA SER A 348 -5.35 -30.65 6.04
C SER A 348 -4.73 -29.81 7.17
N ARG A 349 -4.89 -28.47 7.10
CA ARG A 349 -4.30 -27.55 8.09
C ARG A 349 -5.11 -27.40 9.37
N VAL A 350 -6.40 -27.73 9.34
CA VAL A 350 -7.30 -27.56 10.50
C VAL A 350 -8.10 -28.85 10.67
N ASP A 351 -7.91 -29.56 11.78
CA ASP A 351 -8.63 -30.80 12.07
C ASP A 351 -10.13 -30.55 12.31
N GLN A 352 -10.93 -31.62 12.18
CA GLN A 352 -12.40 -31.55 12.29
C GLN A 352 -12.91 -31.01 13.64
N LYS A 353 -12.21 -31.30 14.74
CA LYS A 353 -12.61 -30.79 16.07
C LYS A 353 -12.41 -29.29 16.17
N THR A 354 -11.28 -28.81 15.66
CA THR A 354 -10.97 -27.39 15.59
C THR A 354 -11.96 -26.68 14.66
N GLN A 355 -12.27 -27.24 13.47
CA GLN A 355 -13.28 -26.67 12.58
C GLN A 355 -14.66 -26.57 13.26
N ARG A 356 -15.03 -27.63 14.04
CA ARG A 356 -16.27 -27.61 14.79
C ARG A 356 -16.31 -26.52 15.86
N LEU A 357 -15.23 -26.36 16.62
CA LEU A 357 -15.12 -25.28 17.62
C LEU A 357 -15.20 -23.90 16.96
N ILE A 358 -14.49 -23.70 15.86
CA ILE A 358 -14.56 -22.47 15.06
C ILE A 358 -16.02 -22.20 14.62
N ALA A 359 -16.76 -23.22 14.18
CA ALA A 359 -18.16 -23.04 13.76
C ALA A 359 -19.07 -22.61 14.92
N LEU A 360 -18.89 -23.19 16.12
CA LEU A 360 -19.62 -22.76 17.32
C LEU A 360 -19.31 -21.32 17.70
N MET A 361 -18.02 -20.95 17.76
CA MET A 361 -17.57 -19.59 18.04
C MET A 361 -18.09 -18.61 16.99
N HIS A 362 -18.11 -19.01 15.73
CA HIS A 362 -18.57 -18.20 14.59
C HIS A 362 -20.08 -17.90 14.72
N LYS A 363 -20.92 -18.89 15.06
CA LYS A 363 -22.34 -18.68 15.32
C LYS A 363 -22.55 -17.75 16.52
N ALA A 364 -21.86 -18.02 17.63
CA ALA A 364 -21.96 -17.23 18.86
C ALA A 364 -21.67 -15.75 18.60
N ILE A 365 -20.51 -15.46 17.97
CA ILE A 365 -20.12 -14.08 17.67
C ILE A 365 -21.00 -13.41 16.61
N ALA A 366 -21.56 -14.18 15.66
CA ALA A 366 -22.49 -13.65 14.66
C ALA A 366 -23.81 -13.20 15.29
N ILE A 367 -24.35 -13.96 16.26
CA ILE A 367 -25.53 -13.54 17.00
C ILE A 367 -25.26 -12.27 17.82
N LEU A 368 -24.11 -12.22 18.52
CA LEU A 368 -23.68 -11.02 19.24
C LEU A 368 -23.52 -9.82 18.30
N GLN A 369 -22.93 -10.02 17.11
CA GLN A 369 -22.80 -8.98 16.10
C GLN A 369 -24.16 -8.38 15.76
N PHE A 370 -25.15 -9.20 15.42
CA PHE A 370 -26.47 -8.70 15.04
C PHE A 370 -27.17 -7.98 16.19
N LYS A 371 -26.92 -8.38 17.44
CA LYS A 371 -27.45 -7.66 18.61
C LYS A 371 -26.77 -6.30 18.79
N GLU A 372 -25.45 -6.24 18.77
CA GLU A 372 -24.70 -4.98 18.92
C GLU A 372 -24.94 -4.01 17.74
N GLU A 373 -25.07 -4.54 16.51
CA GLU A 373 -25.48 -3.74 15.35
C GLU A 373 -26.89 -3.15 15.56
N GLY A 374 -27.87 -3.97 15.99
CA GLY A 374 -29.22 -3.50 16.24
C GLY A 374 -29.33 -2.46 17.37
N LEU A 375 -28.49 -2.56 18.41
CA LEU A 375 -28.41 -1.54 19.46
C LEU A 375 -27.89 -0.20 18.91
N LEU A 376 -26.91 -0.24 17.98
CA LEU A 376 -26.40 0.97 17.33
C LEU A 376 -27.43 1.57 16.35
N TRP A 377 -28.16 0.75 15.59
CA TRP A 377 -29.24 1.23 14.72
C TRP A 377 -30.36 1.91 15.51
N GLN A 378 -30.71 1.39 16.70
CA GLN A 378 -31.65 2.04 17.62
C GLN A 378 -31.14 3.37 18.16
N LYS A 379 -29.83 3.47 18.43
CA LYS A 379 -29.16 4.67 18.94
C LYS A 379 -29.06 5.76 17.86
N HIS A 380 -28.91 5.38 16.59
CA HIS A 380 -28.65 6.24 15.46
C HIS A 380 -29.71 6.09 14.34
N PRO A 381 -30.98 6.50 14.60
CA PRO A 381 -32.05 6.41 13.60
C PRO A 381 -31.78 7.27 12.35
N GLU A 382 -30.93 8.29 12.46
CA GLU A 382 -30.47 9.11 11.33
C GLU A 382 -29.70 8.37 10.26
N TRP A 383 -29.22 7.15 10.55
CA TRP A 383 -28.53 6.31 9.57
C TRP A 383 -29.47 5.49 8.68
N HIS A 384 -30.77 5.49 8.98
CA HIS A 384 -31.83 4.79 8.21
C HIS A 384 -31.52 3.31 7.98
N MET A 385 -31.10 2.59 9.05
CA MET A 385 -30.72 1.18 9.01
C MET A 385 -31.75 0.24 9.65
N GLU A 386 -33.00 0.68 9.80
CA GLU A 386 -34.08 -0.07 10.45
C GLU A 386 -34.40 -1.36 9.69
N ASP A 387 -34.24 -1.37 8.39
CA ASP A 387 -34.42 -2.55 7.53
C ASP A 387 -33.42 -3.67 7.84
N ARG A 388 -32.31 -3.35 8.51
CA ARG A 388 -31.29 -4.30 8.95
C ARG A 388 -31.56 -4.89 10.35
N MET A 389 -32.61 -4.46 11.02
CA MET A 389 -33.04 -4.99 12.32
C MET A 389 -33.82 -6.31 12.15
N LEU A 390 -33.17 -7.32 11.57
CA LEU A 390 -33.80 -8.54 11.05
C LEU A 390 -34.36 -9.46 12.15
N PHE A 391 -33.85 -9.42 13.38
CA PHE A 391 -34.43 -10.18 14.49
C PHE A 391 -35.89 -9.79 14.78
N ASN A 392 -36.30 -8.56 14.50
CA ASN A 392 -37.70 -8.12 14.64
C ASN A 392 -38.64 -8.81 13.63
N ASN A 393 -38.13 -9.29 12.51
CA ASN A 393 -38.89 -9.84 11.41
C ASN A 393 -39.03 -11.36 11.50
N ILE A 394 -38.46 -11.99 12.54
CA ILE A 394 -38.50 -13.44 12.75
C ILE A 394 -39.80 -13.86 13.44
N ASN A 395 -40.47 -14.84 12.87
CA ASN A 395 -41.48 -15.63 13.57
C ASN A 395 -40.80 -16.84 14.23
N TYR A 396 -40.47 -16.71 15.51
CA TYR A 396 -39.74 -17.72 16.27
C TYR A 396 -40.50 -19.04 16.46
N GLU A 397 -41.86 -19.01 16.43
CA GLU A 397 -42.68 -20.23 16.54
C GLU A 397 -42.69 -21.03 15.23
N LYS A 398 -42.79 -20.31 14.09
CA LYS A 398 -42.82 -20.96 12.77
C LYS A 398 -41.43 -21.23 12.20
N GLY A 399 -40.37 -20.59 12.70
CA GLY A 399 -39.04 -20.65 12.12
C GLY A 399 -38.96 -19.95 10.75
N THR A 400 -39.66 -18.83 10.59
CA THR A 400 -39.67 -18.07 9.33
C THR A 400 -39.28 -16.61 9.58
N ILE A 401 -38.88 -15.89 8.52
CA ILE A 401 -38.54 -14.48 8.54
C ILE A 401 -39.13 -13.77 7.33
N VAL A 402 -39.56 -12.52 7.52
CA VAL A 402 -40.07 -11.67 6.41
C VAL A 402 -38.94 -10.76 5.93
N ILE A 403 -38.55 -10.88 4.65
CA ILE A 403 -37.59 -9.99 3.95
C ILE A 403 -38.30 -9.39 2.76
N ASP A 404 -38.26 -8.07 2.63
CA ASP A 404 -38.87 -7.32 1.51
C ASP A 404 -40.35 -7.71 1.25
N GLY A 405 -41.10 -8.02 2.36
CA GLY A 405 -42.51 -8.42 2.33
C GLY A 405 -42.77 -9.89 1.95
N VAL A 406 -41.71 -10.69 1.77
CA VAL A 406 -41.81 -12.12 1.45
C VAL A 406 -41.38 -12.96 2.64
N GLU A 407 -42.16 -13.98 2.99
CA GLU A 407 -41.86 -14.91 4.08
C GLU A 407 -40.92 -16.03 3.57
N HIS A 408 -39.78 -16.21 4.26
CA HIS A 408 -38.76 -17.22 3.96
C HIS A 408 -38.56 -18.15 5.16
N PRO A 409 -38.38 -19.47 4.95
CA PRO A 409 -38.00 -20.38 6.02
C PRO A 409 -36.54 -20.10 6.47
N LEU A 410 -36.32 -20.18 7.78
CA LEU A 410 -34.97 -20.14 8.34
C LEU A 410 -34.32 -21.54 8.25
N ARG A 411 -33.03 -21.62 7.92
CA ARG A 411 -32.23 -22.87 7.95
C ARG A 411 -32.09 -23.40 9.36
N SER A 412 -32.02 -22.52 10.35
CA SER A 412 -31.95 -22.85 11.75
C SER A 412 -32.77 -21.83 12.54
N ASN A 413 -33.65 -22.32 13.42
CA ASN A 413 -34.42 -21.48 14.35
C ASN A 413 -33.86 -21.60 15.80
N HIS A 414 -32.60 -22.00 15.92
CA HIS A 414 -31.95 -22.15 17.23
C HIS A 414 -31.22 -20.87 17.62
N PHE A 415 -31.92 -20.02 18.39
CA PHE A 415 -31.46 -18.74 18.92
C PHE A 415 -31.58 -18.70 20.45
N PRO A 416 -30.79 -19.51 21.21
CA PRO A 416 -31.00 -19.70 22.65
C PRO A 416 -30.85 -18.45 23.48
N THR A 417 -30.12 -17.43 23.00
CA THR A 417 -29.89 -16.15 23.72
C THR A 417 -30.75 -15.00 23.22
N VAL A 418 -31.64 -15.23 22.24
CA VAL A 418 -32.50 -14.18 21.66
C VAL A 418 -33.89 -14.27 22.25
N SER A 419 -34.31 -13.21 22.97
CA SER A 419 -35.70 -13.09 23.47
C SER A 419 -36.58 -12.45 22.41
N PRO A 420 -37.74 -13.06 22.03
CA PRO A 420 -38.66 -12.46 21.07
C PRO A 420 -39.21 -11.08 21.50
N GLN A 421 -39.25 -10.80 22.80
CA GLN A 421 -39.75 -9.54 23.35
C GLN A 421 -38.71 -8.41 23.29
N SER A 422 -37.45 -8.75 23.31
CA SER A 422 -36.32 -7.81 23.23
C SER A 422 -35.13 -8.43 22.53
N PRO A 423 -35.22 -8.62 21.20
CA PRO A 423 -34.28 -9.51 20.46
C PRO A 423 -32.82 -9.00 20.40
N TYR A 424 -32.62 -7.73 20.68
CA TYR A 424 -31.28 -7.11 20.72
C TYR A 424 -30.69 -7.00 22.12
N ALA A 425 -31.48 -7.31 23.19
CA ALA A 425 -30.96 -7.31 24.54
C ALA A 425 -29.90 -8.40 24.72
N LEU A 426 -28.77 -8.05 25.32
CA LEU A 426 -27.75 -9.03 25.70
C LEU A 426 -28.16 -9.77 26.96
N THR A 427 -27.85 -11.08 27.03
CA THR A 427 -27.91 -11.79 28.30
C THR A 427 -26.77 -11.37 29.23
N PRO A 428 -26.81 -11.63 30.54
CA PRO A 428 -25.70 -11.34 31.45
C PRO A 428 -24.38 -11.98 31.00
N GLU A 429 -24.43 -13.21 30.46
CA GLU A 429 -23.28 -13.96 29.98
C GLU A 429 -22.72 -13.34 28.68
N GLU A 430 -23.59 -12.90 27.78
CA GLU A 430 -23.19 -12.18 26.57
C GLU A 430 -22.57 -10.82 26.90
N GLN A 431 -23.10 -10.11 27.89
CA GLN A 431 -22.53 -8.84 28.33
C GLN A 431 -21.14 -9.03 28.92
N GLU A 432 -20.96 -10.04 29.79
CA GLU A 432 -19.65 -10.39 30.36
C GLU A 432 -18.65 -10.77 29.28
N LEU A 433 -19.06 -11.56 28.28
CA LEU A 433 -18.23 -11.94 27.14
C LEU A 433 -17.80 -10.70 26.35
N MET A 434 -18.75 -9.83 26.00
CA MET A 434 -18.44 -8.60 25.23
C MET A 434 -17.51 -7.68 26.00
N ASP A 435 -17.63 -7.56 27.31
CA ASP A 435 -16.75 -6.73 28.13
C ASP A 435 -15.32 -7.30 28.17
N LYS A 436 -15.15 -8.63 28.20
CA LYS A 436 -13.85 -9.31 28.09
C LYS A 436 -13.21 -9.12 26.70
N LEU A 437 -13.98 -9.28 25.63
CA LEU A 437 -13.50 -9.08 24.27
C LEU A 437 -13.13 -7.60 24.04
N HIS A 438 -13.98 -6.68 24.43
CA HIS A 438 -13.73 -5.24 24.36
C HIS A 438 -12.44 -4.87 25.11
N HIS A 439 -12.26 -5.37 26.33
CA HIS A 439 -11.04 -5.15 27.10
C HIS A 439 -9.81 -5.67 26.36
N SER A 440 -9.88 -6.88 25.77
CA SER A 440 -8.75 -7.51 25.07
C SER A 440 -8.29 -6.68 23.86
N PHE A 441 -9.19 -6.11 23.08
CA PHE A 441 -8.85 -5.18 22.00
C PHE A 441 -8.21 -3.89 22.51
N ARG A 442 -8.79 -3.31 23.57
CA ARG A 442 -8.35 -2.03 24.14
C ARG A 442 -6.96 -2.05 24.77
N VAL A 443 -6.50 -3.21 25.26
CA VAL A 443 -5.17 -3.33 25.89
C VAL A 443 -4.08 -3.83 24.95
N SER A 444 -4.39 -4.17 23.70
CA SER A 444 -3.42 -4.68 22.74
C SER A 444 -2.46 -3.58 22.28
N GLU A 445 -1.28 -3.49 22.87
CA GLU A 445 -0.26 -2.48 22.55
C GLU A 445 0.18 -2.55 21.08
N LYS A 446 0.32 -3.75 20.53
CA LYS A 446 0.70 -3.94 19.13
C LYS A 446 -0.37 -3.42 18.19
N LEU A 447 -1.66 -3.66 18.47
CA LEU A 447 -2.77 -3.14 17.68
C LEU A 447 -2.80 -1.60 17.77
N HIS A 448 -2.64 -1.02 18.96
CA HIS A 448 -2.52 0.44 19.13
C HIS A 448 -1.40 1.03 18.26
N ARG A 449 -0.23 0.40 18.24
CA ARG A 449 0.89 0.86 17.41
C ARG A 449 0.56 0.80 15.92
N HIS A 450 -0.06 -0.26 15.45
CA HIS A 450 -0.43 -0.43 14.03
C HIS A 450 -1.54 0.52 13.59
N ILE A 451 -2.59 0.70 14.39
CA ILE A 451 -3.65 1.67 14.07
C ILE A 451 -3.10 3.11 14.09
N ARG A 452 -2.17 3.43 15.00
CA ARG A 452 -1.48 4.73 14.97
C ARG A 452 -0.71 4.93 13.65
N LEU A 453 -0.05 3.91 13.12
CA LEU A 453 0.60 3.99 11.80
C LEU A 453 -0.42 4.23 10.68
N LEU A 454 -1.58 3.55 10.70
CA LEU A 454 -2.65 3.81 9.74
C LEU A 454 -3.16 5.25 9.82
N LEU A 455 -3.29 5.80 11.04
CA LEU A 455 -3.70 7.20 11.22
C LEU A 455 -2.63 8.20 10.77
N GLN A 456 -1.34 7.88 10.94
CA GLN A 456 -0.23 8.76 10.56
C GLN A 456 0.01 8.77 9.04
N HIS A 457 -0.08 7.63 8.39
CA HIS A 457 0.22 7.45 6.97
C HIS A 457 -1.01 7.40 6.06
N GLY A 458 -2.22 7.41 6.65
CA GLY A 458 -3.46 7.17 5.92
C GLY A 458 -4.44 8.33 5.90
N CYS A 459 -5.36 8.24 4.95
CA CYS A 459 -6.50 9.15 4.74
C CYS A 459 -7.59 8.45 3.91
N MET A 460 -8.75 9.09 3.75
CA MET A 460 -9.82 8.59 2.89
C MET A 460 -9.50 8.73 1.39
N PHE A 461 -8.71 9.72 1.01
CA PHE A 461 -8.24 9.93 -0.35
C PHE A 461 -6.91 10.69 -0.34
N ASN A 462 -6.12 10.52 -1.39
CA ASN A 462 -4.91 11.29 -1.65
C ASN A 462 -4.88 11.76 -3.11
N ILE A 463 -4.21 12.86 -3.37
CA ILE A 463 -3.90 13.33 -4.72
C ILE A 463 -2.39 13.35 -4.84
N CYS A 464 -1.85 12.56 -5.75
CA CYS A 464 -0.41 12.44 -5.96
C CYS A 464 -0.09 12.42 -7.45
N ASN A 465 0.70 13.39 -7.91
CA ASN A 465 1.15 13.49 -9.30
C ASN A 465 -0.02 13.39 -10.31
N ASN A 466 -1.08 14.18 -10.10
CA ASN A 466 -2.33 14.20 -10.87
C ASN A 466 -3.14 12.89 -10.82
N ASN A 467 -2.90 12.01 -9.87
CA ASN A 467 -3.71 10.82 -9.64
C ASN A 467 -4.53 11.00 -8.37
N LEU A 468 -5.84 10.81 -8.47
CA LEU A 468 -6.75 10.72 -7.34
C LEU A 468 -6.81 9.28 -6.86
N LEU A 469 -6.41 9.07 -5.61
CA LEU A 469 -6.33 7.78 -4.95
C LEU A 469 -7.43 7.68 -3.89
N PHE A 470 -8.21 6.62 -3.90
CA PHE A 470 -9.15 6.26 -2.83
C PHE A 470 -9.44 4.74 -2.89
N HIS A 471 -9.97 4.18 -1.82
CA HIS A 471 -10.15 2.72 -1.76
C HIS A 471 -11.29 2.23 -2.65
N ALA A 472 -12.54 2.62 -2.39
CA ALA A 472 -13.69 1.97 -3.00
C ALA A 472 -14.48 2.85 -3.96
N SER A 473 -15.18 3.88 -3.49
CA SER A 473 -16.11 4.65 -4.29
C SER A 473 -16.19 6.13 -3.91
N ILE A 474 -16.83 6.88 -4.81
CA ILE A 474 -17.36 8.23 -4.55
C ILE A 474 -18.87 8.16 -4.74
N PRO A 475 -19.69 8.40 -3.70
CA PRO A 475 -21.14 8.32 -3.80
C PRO A 475 -21.71 9.23 -4.92
N LEU A 476 -22.49 8.62 -5.83
CA LEU A 476 -23.10 9.30 -6.98
C LEU A 476 -24.61 9.12 -6.99
N ASN A 477 -25.34 10.12 -7.48
CA ASN A 477 -26.72 10.00 -7.90
C ASN A 477 -26.84 9.16 -9.20
N GLU A 478 -28.05 8.80 -9.59
CA GLU A 478 -28.29 8.01 -10.82
C GLU A 478 -27.87 8.74 -12.10
N ASP A 479 -27.91 10.07 -12.08
CA ASP A 479 -27.49 10.94 -13.19
C ASP A 479 -25.96 11.16 -13.25
N GLY A 480 -25.20 10.59 -12.30
CA GLY A 480 -23.76 10.71 -12.22
C GLY A 480 -23.25 11.96 -11.48
N THR A 481 -24.15 12.79 -10.95
CA THR A 481 -23.75 13.90 -10.09
C THR A 481 -23.34 13.41 -8.70
N LEU A 482 -22.49 14.19 -8.00
CA LEU A 482 -22.03 13.85 -6.64
C LEU A 482 -23.21 13.81 -5.66
N LYS A 483 -23.39 12.68 -4.99
CA LYS A 483 -24.42 12.51 -3.96
C LYS A 483 -24.03 13.25 -2.69
N GLU A 484 -24.97 13.96 -2.09
CA GLU A 484 -24.83 14.55 -0.78
C GLU A 484 -25.15 13.49 0.30
N VAL A 485 -24.25 13.34 1.27
CA VAL A 485 -24.36 12.33 2.33
C VAL A 485 -24.25 13.01 3.68
N GLU A 486 -25.21 12.73 4.55
CA GLU A 486 -25.20 13.18 5.93
C GLU A 486 -24.29 12.25 6.76
N ILE A 487 -23.24 12.81 7.36
CA ILE A 487 -22.27 12.06 8.17
C ILE A 487 -22.47 12.27 9.68
N MET A 488 -23.14 13.33 10.05
CA MET A 488 -23.60 13.65 11.42
C MET A 488 -24.88 14.44 11.30
N PRO A 489 -25.76 14.43 12.32
CA PRO A 489 -27.00 15.19 12.30
C PRO A 489 -26.79 16.65 11.86
N GLY A 490 -27.41 17.04 10.74
CA GLY A 490 -27.32 18.36 10.14
C GLY A 490 -26.01 18.70 9.44
N LYS A 491 -25.09 17.73 9.26
CA LYS A 491 -23.81 17.93 8.56
C LYS A 491 -23.72 17.02 7.33
N SER A 492 -24.06 17.57 6.17
CA SER A 492 -24.04 16.86 4.88
C SER A 492 -22.93 17.38 3.98
N TYR A 493 -22.28 16.46 3.26
CA TYR A 493 -21.18 16.77 2.36
C TYR A 493 -21.22 15.89 1.12
N LYS A 494 -20.47 16.29 0.07
CA LYS A 494 -20.30 15.51 -1.15
C LYS A 494 -18.87 15.57 -1.68
N GLY A 495 -18.49 14.56 -2.47
CA GLY A 495 -17.21 14.48 -3.18
C GLY A 495 -16.01 14.66 -2.24
N ARG A 496 -15.11 15.59 -2.57
CA ARG A 496 -13.88 15.86 -1.79
C ARG A 496 -14.16 16.21 -0.33
N ASN A 497 -15.18 17.07 -0.08
CA ASN A 497 -15.52 17.48 1.28
C ASN A 497 -16.09 16.33 2.09
N LEU A 498 -16.84 15.41 1.47
CA LEU A 498 -17.33 14.20 2.13
C LEU A 498 -16.18 13.35 2.65
N LEU A 499 -15.25 12.97 1.77
CA LEU A 499 -14.12 12.14 2.17
C LEU A 499 -13.20 12.82 3.19
N TYR A 500 -13.00 14.14 3.07
CA TYR A 500 -12.21 14.91 4.02
C TYR A 500 -12.85 14.89 5.43
N ASN A 501 -14.16 15.18 5.53
CA ASN A 501 -14.85 15.23 6.83
C ASN A 501 -15.02 13.83 7.45
N ILE A 502 -15.22 12.77 6.67
CA ILE A 502 -15.16 11.39 7.17
C ILE A 502 -13.76 11.11 7.75
N GLY A 503 -12.70 11.51 7.07
CA GLY A 503 -11.34 11.37 7.56
C GLY A 503 -11.09 12.11 8.88
N MET A 504 -11.69 13.28 9.07
CA MET A 504 -11.63 14.02 10.33
C MET A 504 -12.44 13.30 11.43
N LEU A 505 -13.61 12.79 11.11
CA LEU A 505 -14.44 12.03 12.05
C LEU A 505 -13.74 10.74 12.52
N ILE A 506 -13.12 9.99 11.62
CA ILE A 506 -12.29 8.81 11.98
C ILE A 506 -11.20 9.21 12.99
N ARG A 507 -10.53 10.34 12.79
CA ARG A 507 -9.45 10.81 13.69
C ARG A 507 -9.98 11.26 15.05
N ALA A 508 -11.17 11.87 15.09
CA ALA A 508 -11.81 12.34 16.33
C ALA A 508 -12.04 11.20 17.33
N ALA A 509 -12.28 9.97 16.86
CA ALA A 509 -12.41 8.80 17.73
C ALA A 509 -11.13 8.45 18.52
N PHE A 510 -9.96 8.95 18.09
CA PHE A 510 -8.65 8.68 18.69
C PHE A 510 -8.00 9.92 19.31
N GLN A 511 -8.66 11.06 19.32
CA GLN A 511 -8.15 12.30 19.89
C GLN A 511 -8.66 12.50 21.31
N ASP A 512 -7.73 12.77 22.25
CA ASP A 512 -8.11 12.97 23.66
C ASP A 512 -8.78 14.32 23.90
N ASP A 513 -8.57 15.30 23.03
CA ASP A 513 -9.12 16.66 23.09
C ASP A 513 -10.49 16.79 22.43
N SER A 514 -10.99 15.74 21.74
CA SER A 514 -12.37 15.73 21.23
C SER A 514 -13.41 15.71 22.37
N GLU A 515 -14.54 16.38 22.17
CA GLU A 515 -15.66 16.27 23.09
C GLU A 515 -16.12 14.81 23.22
N ALA A 516 -16.52 14.39 24.42
CA ALA A 516 -16.86 12.98 24.70
C ALA A 516 -18.01 12.48 23.79
N GLU A 517 -18.99 13.34 23.51
CA GLU A 517 -20.13 13.03 22.64
C GLU A 517 -19.69 12.87 21.17
N GLU A 518 -18.84 13.77 20.67
CA GLU A 518 -18.30 13.68 19.31
C GLU A 518 -17.42 12.42 19.13
N ARG A 519 -16.57 12.11 20.12
CA ARG A 519 -15.75 10.91 20.12
C ARG A 519 -16.59 9.63 20.12
N GLN A 520 -17.69 9.61 20.91
CA GLN A 520 -18.59 8.48 20.94
C GLN A 520 -19.33 8.31 19.61
N TYR A 521 -19.83 9.39 19.02
CA TYR A 521 -20.45 9.37 17.70
C TYR A 521 -19.46 8.87 16.63
N ALA A 522 -18.24 9.39 16.63
CA ALA A 522 -17.17 8.96 15.74
C ALA A 522 -16.83 7.47 15.91
N THR A 523 -16.84 6.97 17.15
CA THR A 523 -16.63 5.53 17.43
C THR A 523 -17.79 4.69 16.88
N ASP A 524 -19.01 5.13 17.04
CA ASP A 524 -20.19 4.41 16.52
C ASP A 524 -20.22 4.43 14.98
N TYR A 525 -19.82 5.53 14.36
CA TYR A 525 -19.84 5.73 12.90
C TYR A 525 -18.92 4.76 12.14
N PHE A 526 -17.94 4.13 12.77
CA PHE A 526 -17.15 3.08 12.15
C PHE A 526 -18.01 1.92 11.63
N LEU A 527 -19.09 1.57 12.32
CA LEU A 527 -20.00 0.55 11.83
C LEU A 527 -20.74 1.01 10.58
N TYR A 528 -21.17 2.26 10.52
CA TYR A 528 -21.79 2.82 9.31
C TYR A 528 -20.82 2.81 8.13
N LEU A 529 -19.55 3.17 8.35
CA LEU A 529 -18.52 3.09 7.30
C LEU A 529 -18.32 1.67 6.79
N TRP A 530 -18.48 0.66 7.65
CA TRP A 530 -18.36 -0.75 7.29
C TRP A 530 -19.52 -1.26 6.42
N CYS A 531 -20.78 -0.89 6.71
CA CYS A 531 -21.94 -1.53 6.10
C CYS A 531 -23.07 -0.57 5.69
N GLY A 532 -22.92 0.74 5.89
CA GLY A 532 -23.91 1.75 5.52
C GLY A 532 -24.00 1.93 4.00
N PRO A 533 -25.21 2.06 3.44
CA PRO A 533 -25.41 2.09 1.98
C PRO A 533 -24.77 3.28 1.29
N ASP A 534 -24.64 4.42 1.96
CA ASP A 534 -24.02 5.64 1.43
C ASP A 534 -22.54 5.80 1.86
N SER A 535 -21.98 4.79 2.51
CA SER A 535 -20.57 4.78 2.86
C SER A 535 -19.69 4.71 1.61
N PRO A 536 -18.73 5.64 1.42
CA PRO A 536 -17.80 5.57 0.30
C PRO A 536 -16.86 4.34 0.36
N LEU A 537 -16.84 3.63 1.48
CA LEU A 537 -16.06 2.40 1.66
C LEU A 537 -16.87 1.12 1.37
N PHE A 538 -18.20 1.21 1.32
CA PHE A 538 -19.07 0.06 1.08
C PHE A 538 -19.90 0.22 -0.20
N ASP A 539 -20.68 1.30 -0.32
CA ASP A 539 -21.47 1.70 -1.49
C ASP A 539 -22.26 0.56 -2.13
N LYS A 540 -23.05 -0.14 -1.29
CA LYS A 540 -23.99 -1.19 -1.69
C LYS A 540 -25.28 -1.03 -0.91
N SER A 541 -26.40 -1.50 -1.48
CA SER A 541 -27.72 -1.35 -0.89
C SER A 541 -27.86 -1.94 0.52
N LYS A 542 -27.17 -3.02 0.82
CA LYS A 542 -27.17 -3.70 2.13
C LYS A 542 -25.98 -4.64 2.26
N MET A 543 -25.63 -5.00 3.48
CA MET A 543 -24.71 -6.11 3.77
C MET A 543 -25.55 -7.35 4.17
N ALA A 544 -25.66 -8.34 3.29
CA ALA A 544 -26.51 -9.50 3.43
C ALA A 544 -25.86 -10.63 4.27
N THR A 545 -25.23 -10.28 5.39
CA THR A 545 -24.54 -11.26 6.26
C THR A 545 -25.52 -12.22 6.93
N PHE A 546 -26.60 -11.68 7.50
CA PHE A 546 -27.65 -12.47 8.15
C PHE A 546 -28.33 -13.43 7.16
N GLU A 547 -28.72 -12.92 6.01
CA GLU A 547 -29.43 -13.68 4.99
C GLU A 547 -28.58 -14.86 4.50
N ARG A 548 -27.25 -14.66 4.34
CA ARG A 548 -26.33 -15.74 3.91
C ARG A 548 -26.19 -16.86 4.92
N TYR A 549 -26.37 -16.62 6.21
CA TYR A 549 -26.32 -17.65 7.23
C TYR A 549 -27.67 -18.36 7.41
N PHE A 550 -28.76 -17.61 7.42
CA PHE A 550 -30.03 -18.13 7.91
C PHE A 550 -31.09 -18.36 6.83
N ILE A 551 -30.92 -17.89 5.60
CA ILE A 551 -31.90 -18.01 4.53
C ILE A 551 -31.29 -18.78 3.35
N GLU A 552 -32.04 -19.73 2.79
CA GLU A 552 -31.56 -20.51 1.66
C GLU A 552 -31.71 -19.77 0.33
N ASP A 553 -32.77 -18.97 0.19
CA ASP A 553 -33.07 -18.22 -1.01
C ASP A 553 -31.96 -17.19 -1.32
N LYS A 554 -31.17 -17.47 -2.37
CA LYS A 554 -30.09 -16.62 -2.83
C LYS A 554 -30.52 -15.26 -3.34
N ALA A 555 -31.81 -15.06 -3.63
CA ALA A 555 -32.33 -13.75 -4.04
C ALA A 555 -32.17 -12.75 -2.88
N THR A 556 -32.35 -13.17 -1.62
CA THR A 556 -32.16 -12.35 -0.43
C THR A 556 -30.70 -11.95 -0.18
N HIS A 557 -29.74 -12.73 -0.74
CA HIS A 557 -28.29 -12.49 -0.58
C HIS A 557 -27.75 -11.37 -1.50
N LYS A 558 -28.59 -10.83 -2.38
CA LYS A 558 -28.15 -9.89 -3.41
C LYS A 558 -27.87 -8.52 -2.81
N GLU A 559 -26.66 -8.02 -3.03
CA GLU A 559 -26.21 -6.69 -2.66
C GLU A 559 -26.06 -5.86 -3.95
N HIS A 560 -26.91 -4.83 -4.10
CA HIS A 560 -26.84 -3.97 -5.28
C HIS A 560 -25.74 -2.93 -5.09
N LYS A 561 -24.80 -2.89 -6.01
CA LYS A 561 -23.72 -1.89 -6.03
C LYS A 561 -24.28 -0.50 -6.29
N GLY A 562 -23.66 0.50 -5.66
CA GLY A 562 -23.95 1.91 -5.85
C GLY A 562 -23.71 2.41 -7.27
N ASN A 563 -24.11 3.64 -7.52
CA ASN A 563 -24.07 4.20 -8.88
C ASN A 563 -22.65 4.43 -9.38
N TYR A 564 -21.67 4.71 -8.49
CA TYR A 564 -20.27 4.78 -8.89
C TYR A 564 -19.82 3.54 -9.69
N PHE A 565 -20.09 2.35 -9.18
CA PHE A 565 -19.68 1.10 -9.84
C PHE A 565 -20.38 0.86 -11.18
N LYS A 566 -21.56 1.45 -11.41
CA LYS A 566 -22.30 1.35 -12.69
C LYS A 566 -21.78 2.37 -13.71
N LEU A 567 -21.34 3.55 -13.22
CA LEU A 567 -21.04 4.71 -14.05
C LEU A 567 -19.54 4.95 -14.28
N ARG A 568 -18.67 4.24 -13.56
CA ARG A 568 -17.22 4.44 -13.57
C ARG A 568 -16.52 4.17 -14.92
N ASP A 569 -17.21 3.56 -15.89
CA ASP A 569 -16.72 3.40 -17.26
C ASP A 569 -17.00 4.63 -18.15
N ASN A 570 -17.82 5.57 -17.68
CA ASN A 570 -18.12 6.80 -18.42
C ASN A 570 -17.04 7.86 -18.18
N GLU A 571 -16.32 8.23 -19.25
CA GLU A 571 -15.22 9.17 -19.22
C GLU A 571 -15.63 10.55 -18.66
N SER A 572 -16.82 11.06 -19.05
CA SER A 572 -17.29 12.38 -18.61
C SER A 572 -17.62 12.42 -17.11
N ILE A 573 -18.08 11.30 -16.53
CA ILE A 573 -18.34 11.19 -15.10
C ILE A 573 -17.02 11.12 -14.33
N VAL A 574 -16.05 10.35 -14.83
CA VAL A 574 -14.70 10.30 -14.24
C VAL A 574 -14.05 11.67 -14.27
N ASP A 575 -14.16 12.41 -15.36
CA ASP A 575 -13.69 13.81 -15.45
C ASP A 575 -14.38 14.73 -14.44
N SER A 576 -15.69 14.61 -14.25
CA SER A 576 -16.46 15.39 -13.27
C SER A 576 -15.99 15.12 -11.84
N ILE A 577 -15.67 13.85 -11.52
CA ILE A 577 -15.11 13.50 -10.21
C ILE A 577 -13.72 14.15 -10.04
N LEU A 578 -12.83 14.02 -11.03
CA LEU A 578 -11.49 14.61 -10.99
C LEU A 578 -11.55 16.13 -10.82
N ASP A 579 -12.45 16.80 -11.55
CA ASP A 579 -12.67 18.25 -11.42
C ASP A 579 -13.13 18.65 -10.02
N ALA A 580 -14.05 17.90 -9.43
CA ALA A 580 -14.56 18.13 -8.08
C ALA A 580 -13.49 17.95 -6.99
N PHE A 581 -12.47 17.13 -7.24
CA PHE A 581 -11.32 16.98 -6.37
C PHE A 581 -10.20 17.98 -6.66
N GLY A 582 -10.32 18.78 -7.72
CA GLY A 582 -9.33 19.78 -8.12
C GLY A 582 -8.14 19.18 -8.88
N VAL A 583 -8.29 17.97 -9.41
CA VAL A 583 -7.28 17.32 -10.25
C VAL A 583 -7.44 17.82 -11.69
N THR A 584 -6.49 18.58 -12.18
CA THR A 584 -6.58 19.29 -13.48
C THR A 584 -5.49 18.85 -14.44
N GLY A 585 -5.69 19.10 -15.74
CA GLY A 585 -4.71 18.79 -16.77
C GLY A 585 -5.05 17.53 -17.58
N PRO A 586 -4.29 17.25 -18.65
CA PRO A 586 -4.62 16.17 -19.59
C PRO A 586 -4.32 14.76 -19.06
N ASN A 587 -3.28 14.62 -18.26
CA ASN A 587 -2.82 13.32 -17.73
C ASN A 587 -3.23 13.19 -16.26
N ARG A 588 -4.51 12.92 -16.05
CA ARG A 588 -5.13 12.79 -14.73
C ARG A 588 -5.92 11.50 -14.64
N HIS A 589 -5.80 10.80 -13.51
CA HIS A 589 -6.38 9.48 -13.36
C HIS A 589 -7.04 9.32 -11.99
N ILE A 590 -7.98 8.38 -11.93
CA ILE A 590 -8.45 7.76 -10.70
C ILE A 590 -7.79 6.39 -10.59
N ILE A 591 -7.27 6.06 -9.41
CA ILE A 591 -6.74 4.74 -9.07
C ILE A 591 -7.45 4.25 -7.81
N ASN A 592 -8.12 3.10 -7.89
CA ASN A 592 -8.85 2.52 -6.76
C ASN A 592 -8.80 0.98 -6.73
N GLY A 593 -9.32 0.37 -5.63
CA GLY A 593 -9.39 -1.07 -5.38
C GLY A 593 -10.80 -1.56 -5.06
N HIS A 594 -10.93 -2.37 -3.99
CA HIS A 594 -12.15 -2.84 -3.32
C HIS A 594 -13.00 -3.88 -4.07
N VAL A 595 -13.17 -3.76 -5.37
CA VAL A 595 -13.97 -4.71 -6.16
C VAL A 595 -13.04 -5.48 -7.08
N PRO A 596 -12.81 -6.78 -6.82
CA PRO A 596 -11.90 -7.59 -7.62
C PRO A 596 -12.27 -7.58 -9.10
N VAL A 597 -11.25 -7.43 -9.94
CA VAL A 597 -11.37 -7.52 -11.39
C VAL A 597 -11.41 -8.99 -11.79
N HIS A 598 -12.51 -9.43 -12.42
CA HIS A 598 -12.68 -10.81 -12.87
C HIS A 598 -12.03 -11.02 -14.25
N VAL A 599 -10.70 -11.17 -14.26
CA VAL A 599 -9.92 -11.38 -15.51
C VAL A 599 -10.37 -12.66 -16.23
N SER A 600 -10.72 -13.70 -15.47
CA SER A 600 -11.29 -14.95 -16.00
C SER A 600 -12.56 -14.73 -16.83
N ASN A 601 -13.32 -13.68 -16.55
CA ASN A 601 -14.53 -13.28 -17.30
C ASN A 601 -14.24 -12.21 -18.37
N GLY A 602 -12.98 -11.85 -18.61
CA GLY A 602 -12.57 -10.83 -19.59
C GLY A 602 -12.77 -9.39 -19.11
N GLU A 603 -12.95 -9.16 -17.79
CA GLU A 603 -13.05 -7.80 -17.26
C GLU A 603 -11.71 -7.07 -17.38
N ASN A 604 -11.76 -5.83 -17.90
CA ASN A 604 -10.57 -4.98 -18.04
C ASN A 604 -10.41 -4.09 -16.77
N PRO A 605 -9.24 -4.09 -16.13
CA PRO A 605 -8.94 -3.19 -15.01
C PRO A 605 -8.87 -1.71 -15.43
N ILE A 606 -8.64 -1.43 -16.71
CA ILE A 606 -8.55 -0.08 -17.25
C ILE A 606 -9.90 0.34 -17.77
N LYS A 607 -10.47 1.41 -17.23
CA LYS A 607 -11.81 1.91 -17.48
C LYS A 607 -11.79 3.37 -17.94
N ALA A 608 -12.93 3.87 -18.42
CA ALA A 608 -13.10 5.27 -18.83
C ALA A 608 -11.96 5.76 -19.76
N ASN A 609 -11.66 4.96 -20.79
CA ASN A 609 -10.63 5.26 -21.79
C ASN A 609 -9.23 5.54 -21.20
N GLY A 610 -8.86 4.81 -20.13
CA GLY A 610 -7.57 4.95 -19.44
C GLY A 610 -7.58 5.89 -18.23
N LYS A 611 -8.63 6.65 -18.01
CA LYS A 611 -8.72 7.63 -16.91
C LYS A 611 -8.99 7.01 -15.54
N LEU A 612 -9.44 5.75 -15.49
CA LEU A 612 -9.66 5.03 -14.23
C LEU A 612 -9.00 3.66 -14.29
N MET A 613 -8.25 3.35 -13.24
CA MET A 613 -7.50 2.11 -13.06
C MET A 613 -7.96 1.41 -11.79
N VAL A 614 -8.60 0.24 -11.94
CA VAL A 614 -9.03 -0.61 -10.81
C VAL A 614 -7.94 -1.65 -10.59
N ILE A 615 -7.23 -1.58 -9.46
CA ILE A 615 -6.05 -2.43 -9.23
C ILE A 615 -6.29 -3.55 -8.19
N ASP A 616 -7.55 -3.81 -7.82
CA ASP A 616 -7.88 -5.02 -7.06
C ASP A 616 -7.85 -6.24 -7.99
N GLY A 617 -6.77 -6.99 -7.92
CA GLY A 617 -6.58 -8.23 -8.65
C GLY A 617 -6.85 -9.48 -7.82
N GLY A 618 -7.37 -9.33 -6.59
CA GLY A 618 -7.58 -10.44 -5.68
C GLY A 618 -6.28 -11.02 -5.14
N PHE A 619 -5.49 -10.22 -4.43
CA PHE A 619 -4.25 -10.66 -3.76
C PHE A 619 -4.52 -11.84 -2.81
N SER A 620 -5.70 -11.80 -2.15
CA SER A 620 -6.13 -12.90 -1.30
C SER A 620 -6.33 -14.19 -2.07
N SER A 621 -5.70 -15.25 -1.60
CA SER A 621 -5.82 -16.61 -2.14
C SER A 621 -7.26 -17.11 -2.22
N ALA A 622 -8.16 -16.55 -1.40
CA ALA A 622 -9.60 -16.84 -1.44
C ALA A 622 -10.27 -16.44 -2.77
N TYR A 623 -9.69 -15.49 -3.50
CA TYR A 623 -10.23 -14.99 -4.76
C TYR A 623 -9.56 -15.52 -6.02
N HIS A 624 -8.39 -16.17 -5.93
CA HIS A 624 -7.64 -16.63 -7.11
C HIS A 624 -8.46 -17.46 -8.10
N LYS A 625 -9.43 -18.26 -7.60
CA LYS A 625 -10.33 -19.04 -8.47
C LYS A 625 -11.34 -18.16 -9.22
N GLU A 626 -11.73 -17.05 -8.63
CA GLU A 626 -12.74 -16.15 -9.21
C GLU A 626 -12.08 -15.12 -10.15
N THR A 627 -10.95 -14.54 -9.75
CA THR A 627 -10.22 -13.53 -10.52
C THR A 627 -9.39 -14.12 -11.64
N GLY A 628 -8.84 -15.33 -11.44
CA GLY A 628 -7.91 -15.99 -12.37
C GLY A 628 -6.45 -15.50 -12.23
N ILE A 629 -6.18 -14.59 -11.29
CA ILE A 629 -4.85 -14.01 -11.01
C ILE A 629 -4.63 -13.88 -9.50
N ALA A 630 -3.43 -13.46 -9.09
CA ALA A 630 -3.06 -13.27 -7.69
C ALA A 630 -2.66 -11.81 -7.37
N GLY A 631 -3.33 -10.86 -7.98
CA GLY A 631 -3.16 -9.44 -7.69
C GLY A 631 -2.52 -8.64 -8.81
N TYR A 632 -2.62 -7.33 -8.65
CA TYR A 632 -1.97 -6.35 -9.51
C TYR A 632 -0.98 -5.49 -8.71
N THR A 633 0.08 -5.05 -9.39
CA THR A 633 0.82 -3.84 -9.02
C THR A 633 0.74 -2.85 -10.17
N LEU A 634 0.28 -1.65 -9.92
CA LEU A 634 0.41 -0.56 -10.86
C LEU A 634 1.75 0.15 -10.58
N VAL A 635 2.55 0.35 -11.61
CA VAL A 635 3.88 0.97 -11.52
C VAL A 635 3.85 2.27 -12.34
N TYR A 636 4.09 3.39 -11.68
CA TYR A 636 4.20 4.71 -12.30
C TYR A 636 5.64 5.19 -12.28
N HIS A 637 6.28 5.18 -13.41
CA HIS A 637 7.69 5.59 -13.57
C HIS A 637 7.84 6.76 -14.54
N SER A 638 9.07 7.19 -14.78
CA SER A 638 9.35 8.37 -15.63
C SER A 638 8.91 8.24 -17.10
N ARG A 639 8.42 7.10 -17.56
CA ARG A 639 7.91 6.85 -18.91
C ARG A 639 6.41 6.61 -18.96
N GLY A 640 5.68 6.60 -17.82
CA GLY A 640 4.25 6.38 -17.76
C GLY A 640 3.85 5.23 -16.86
N PHE A 641 2.67 4.64 -17.12
CA PHE A 641 2.08 3.58 -16.32
C PHE A 641 2.27 2.19 -16.90
N GLN A 642 2.58 1.24 -16.03
CA GLN A 642 2.60 -0.19 -16.32
C GLN A 642 1.78 -0.94 -15.28
N LEU A 643 0.91 -1.84 -15.72
CA LEU A 643 0.18 -2.76 -14.86
C LEU A 643 0.91 -4.11 -14.86
N VAL A 644 1.32 -4.55 -13.70
CA VAL A 644 1.96 -5.85 -13.48
C VAL A 644 0.93 -6.79 -12.86
N GLN A 645 0.54 -7.80 -13.62
CA GLN A 645 -0.37 -8.86 -13.19
C GLN A 645 0.46 -10.02 -12.63
N HIS A 646 0.15 -10.44 -11.40
CA HIS A 646 0.87 -11.51 -10.71
C HIS A 646 0.11 -12.84 -10.80
N GLU A 647 0.87 -13.92 -10.99
CA GLU A 647 0.40 -15.29 -10.76
C GLU A 647 0.52 -15.65 -9.27
N PRO A 648 -0.17 -16.72 -8.80
CA PRO A 648 -0.09 -17.14 -7.41
C PRO A 648 1.35 -17.42 -6.97
N PHE A 649 1.73 -16.85 -5.83
CA PHE A 649 3.02 -17.11 -5.18
C PHE A 649 2.94 -18.40 -4.36
N THR A 650 3.91 -19.30 -4.52
CA THR A 650 3.93 -20.55 -3.78
C THR A 650 4.33 -20.34 -2.32
N SER A 651 5.57 -19.95 -2.10
CA SER A 651 6.10 -19.60 -0.77
C SER A 651 7.47 -18.91 -0.88
N ALA A 652 7.88 -18.21 0.17
CA ALA A 652 9.24 -17.67 0.28
C ALA A 652 10.28 -18.80 0.29
N ALA A 653 9.99 -19.94 0.93
CA ALA A 653 10.88 -21.11 0.96
C ALA A 653 11.14 -21.67 -0.43
N ASP A 654 10.12 -21.82 -1.28
CA ASP A 654 10.30 -22.28 -2.66
C ASP A 654 11.08 -21.27 -3.50
N ALA A 655 10.84 -19.96 -3.30
CA ALA A 655 11.60 -18.91 -3.97
C ALA A 655 13.10 -19.00 -3.64
N ILE A 656 13.44 -19.20 -2.38
CA ILE A 656 14.83 -19.28 -1.90
C ILE A 656 15.52 -20.57 -2.37
N GLN A 657 14.85 -21.73 -2.23
CA GLN A 657 15.47 -23.03 -2.50
C GLN A 657 15.52 -23.35 -3.99
N LYS A 658 14.50 -22.98 -4.77
CA LYS A 658 14.32 -23.37 -6.16
C LYS A 658 14.58 -22.21 -7.14
N GLY A 659 14.86 -21.01 -6.62
CA GLY A 659 14.98 -19.80 -7.44
C GLY A 659 13.68 -19.44 -8.17
N LEU A 660 12.51 -19.77 -7.56
CA LEU A 660 11.21 -19.48 -8.15
C LEU A 660 10.82 -18.03 -7.82
N ASP A 661 10.51 -17.27 -8.86
CA ASP A 661 9.95 -15.91 -8.73
C ASP A 661 8.47 -15.91 -9.07
N ILE A 662 7.72 -14.93 -8.61
CA ILE A 662 6.35 -14.71 -9.07
C ILE A 662 6.40 -14.47 -10.58
N ARG A 663 5.69 -15.31 -11.33
CA ARG A 663 5.45 -15.02 -12.74
C ARG A 663 4.54 -13.82 -12.85
N SER A 664 4.93 -12.87 -13.68
CA SER A 664 4.17 -11.65 -13.85
C SER A 664 4.14 -11.25 -15.31
N THR A 665 2.97 -10.80 -15.75
CA THR A 665 2.76 -10.21 -17.07
C THR A 665 2.65 -8.70 -16.93
N THR A 666 3.41 -7.96 -17.73
CA THR A 666 3.40 -6.50 -17.69
C THR A 666 2.68 -5.94 -18.89
N TYR A 667 1.70 -5.09 -18.65
CA TYR A 667 0.94 -4.34 -19.66
C TYR A 667 1.32 -2.85 -19.57
N ILE A 668 1.64 -2.25 -20.71
CA ILE A 668 1.84 -0.80 -20.82
C ILE A 668 0.47 -0.16 -20.95
N ILE A 669 0.07 0.67 -19.96
CA ILE A 669 -1.20 1.40 -20.01
C ILE A 669 -1.02 2.71 -20.73
N GLU A 670 0.00 3.46 -20.33
CA GLU A 670 0.32 4.76 -20.88
C GLU A 670 1.83 4.92 -21.04
N MET A 671 2.26 5.48 -22.15
CA MET A 671 3.67 5.82 -22.38
C MET A 671 3.81 7.30 -22.73
N SER A 672 4.55 8.01 -21.91
CA SER A 672 4.86 9.43 -22.15
C SER A 672 5.86 9.58 -23.28
N HIS A 673 5.59 10.50 -24.23
CA HIS A 673 6.50 10.81 -25.33
C HIS A 673 7.86 11.35 -24.86
N ARG A 674 7.86 12.17 -23.82
CA ARG A 674 9.08 12.62 -23.15
C ARG A 674 9.21 11.95 -21.78
N ARG A 675 10.44 11.74 -21.34
CA ARG A 675 10.71 11.26 -19.98
C ARG A 675 10.27 12.31 -18.97
N MET A 676 9.41 11.92 -18.03
CA MET A 676 9.00 12.80 -16.92
C MET A 676 10.17 13.03 -15.96
N LEU A 677 10.33 14.26 -15.55
CA LEU A 677 11.34 14.70 -14.59
C LEU A 677 10.71 14.94 -13.22
N VAL A 678 11.55 15.10 -12.20
CA VAL A 678 11.09 15.54 -10.88
C VAL A 678 10.35 16.88 -11.00
N ALA A 679 10.78 17.76 -11.91
CA ALA A 679 10.10 19.04 -12.18
C ALA A 679 8.62 18.91 -12.58
N ASP A 680 8.20 17.75 -13.07
CA ASP A 680 6.82 17.48 -13.52
C ASP A 680 5.94 16.88 -12.40
N THR A 681 6.46 16.74 -11.18
CA THR A 681 5.81 16.10 -10.03
C THR A 681 5.41 17.10 -8.94
N ASP A 682 4.60 16.65 -7.98
CA ASP A 682 4.23 17.45 -6.80
C ASP A 682 5.47 17.84 -5.98
N ILE A 683 6.42 16.90 -5.83
CA ILE A 683 7.72 17.21 -5.21
C ILE A 683 8.45 18.30 -5.98
N GLY A 684 8.43 18.24 -7.31
CA GLY A 684 9.04 19.26 -8.16
C GLY A 684 8.36 20.62 -7.99
N SER A 685 7.06 20.66 -7.82
CA SER A 685 6.31 21.89 -7.53
C SER A 685 6.72 22.49 -6.19
N GLU A 686 6.92 21.65 -5.17
CA GLU A 686 7.42 22.07 -3.86
C GLU A 686 8.86 22.62 -3.96
N LEU A 687 9.76 21.93 -4.67
CA LEU A 687 11.14 22.39 -4.87
C LEU A 687 11.19 23.72 -5.61
N LYS A 688 10.32 23.94 -6.61
CA LYS A 688 10.20 25.23 -7.31
C LYS A 688 9.78 26.35 -6.36
N ARG A 689 8.83 26.08 -5.44
CA ARG A 689 8.45 27.08 -4.41
C ARG A 689 9.64 27.41 -3.51
N GLN A 690 10.37 26.40 -3.04
CA GLN A 690 11.58 26.61 -2.22
C GLN A 690 12.64 27.42 -2.95
N ILE A 691 12.85 27.19 -4.25
CA ILE A 691 13.77 28.00 -5.07
C ILE A 691 13.32 29.47 -5.09
N VAL A 692 12.04 29.75 -5.27
CA VAL A 692 11.51 31.13 -5.27
C VAL A 692 11.77 31.79 -3.91
N GLU A 693 11.51 31.10 -2.79
CA GLU A 693 11.74 31.64 -1.45
C GLU A 693 13.24 31.92 -1.19
N LEU A 694 14.12 31.04 -1.64
CA LEU A 694 15.57 31.26 -1.55
C LEU A 694 16.04 32.40 -2.45
N GLN A 695 15.44 32.60 -3.62
CA GLN A 695 15.72 33.77 -4.48
C GLN A 695 15.29 35.08 -3.81
N ARG A 696 14.13 35.08 -3.11
CA ARG A 696 13.69 36.22 -2.28
C ARG A 696 14.68 36.50 -1.15
N LEU A 697 15.19 35.45 -0.48
CA LEU A 697 16.24 35.60 0.55
C LEU A 697 17.53 36.15 -0.02
N LEU A 698 17.98 35.69 -1.19
CA LEU A 698 19.16 36.27 -1.89
C LEU A 698 18.98 37.72 -2.21
N TYR A 699 17.80 38.12 -2.70
CA TYR A 699 17.48 39.50 -2.95
C TYR A 699 17.59 40.32 -1.66
N ALA A 700 17.01 39.84 -0.56
CA ALA A 700 17.05 40.52 0.74
C ALA A 700 18.48 40.70 1.28
N PHE A 701 19.36 39.71 1.14
CA PHE A 701 20.78 39.83 1.48
C PHE A 701 21.50 40.88 0.61
N ARG A 702 21.34 40.79 -0.71
CA ARG A 702 22.03 41.70 -1.67
C ARG A 702 21.59 43.14 -1.54
N HIS A 703 20.39 43.42 -1.05
CA HIS A 703 19.87 44.79 -0.87
C HIS A 703 19.90 45.25 0.59
N GLY A 704 20.55 44.49 1.49
CA GLY A 704 20.72 44.90 2.88
C GLY A 704 19.45 44.89 3.74
N ILE A 705 18.36 44.27 3.25
CA ILE A 705 17.10 44.13 4.00
C ILE A 705 17.30 43.12 5.18
N ILE A 706 18.11 42.13 4.95
CA ILE A 706 18.55 41.16 5.98
C ILE A 706 20.08 41.08 5.89
N SER A 707 20.73 41.12 7.03
CA SER A 707 22.19 40.98 7.12
C SER A 707 22.58 39.51 7.00
N GLU A 708 23.65 39.21 6.27
CA GLU A 708 24.26 37.89 6.29
C GLU A 708 24.81 37.59 7.69
N ASN A 709 24.49 36.46 8.24
CA ASN A 709 25.15 35.96 9.45
C ASN A 709 26.42 35.21 9.03
N GLY A 710 27.43 35.99 8.64
CA GLY A 710 28.77 35.44 8.38
C GLY A 710 29.29 34.79 9.67
N GLY A 711 29.50 33.46 9.64
CA GLY A 711 30.14 32.80 10.75
C GLY A 711 31.42 33.51 11.11
N ARG A 712 31.55 33.89 12.38
CA ARG A 712 32.83 34.17 13.01
C ARG A 712 33.43 32.83 13.43
#